data_0ed828848f96f2da91ebff83110fbcda
#
_entry.id   0ed828848f96f2da91ebff83110fbcda
#
_cell.length_a   1.000
_cell.length_b   1.000
_cell.length_c   1.000
_cell.angle_alpha   90.00
_cell.angle_beta   90.00
_cell.angle_gamma   90.00
#
_symmetry.space_group_name_H-M   'P 1'
#
loop_
_entity.id
_entity.type
_entity.pdbx_description
1 polymer ?
#
loop_
_entity_poly.entity_id
_entity_poly.type
_entity_poly.pdbx_seq_one_letter_code
_entity_poly.pdbx_strand_id
1 'polypeptide(L)'
;MQTKKFLSLLLALAMMFSLSVTASAAEEGESLEGSIVILHTNDVHGGIAGYAKAAALKAEYQAKGAYTLLLDAGDYIQGDPTVSVSQGKTAIELMNLAGYDAATIGNHEFDYGYASFKEITKDANFPVVAANVLVNGKAENSHTIFTAESGKKIGVFGLSTPETATKAHPAKIQGVTFPAGKDMFAIAQAEVKALEDEGCDYIVCLGHLGIDDESKGNRSIDLMDAVEGIDLFIDGHSHSTLEEVKEAAGDKPITSTGTKLANIGVVTISAEGEIAMENVSAEGLAEDKDIAARAAAIQKQIDDDYGATFAKTEVLLNGEKAPGNRTEETNLGDLITDALVWGAEKNGESVDAAVTNGGGIRAPIAAGDITKKDVNTVLPFGNTLSIVKVTGAELLEALEASTFSTPEAIGGFPQVSGIEFTVDTAKEFDAGDLYPGSTYHKPASINRVAIASVGGKDFDEKATYSIATNDFMAAGGDTYYAFASAKTNYDLGLPMDEVLMDYIKEELGGAVTAEAYGEPAGRITVLEVTVATPVEEPAAEAPAEEPAPVEEPAPEPEPAPVEEPAPAPAPEPEPAPAPTVAEGDYVVKSGDCLWSIAQNAYGTGRQWNVIYEANKAAIKNPNDLRIGQVLVIPAA
;
A
#
# COMPACT_ATOMS: atom_id res chain seq x y z
N MET A 1 40.46 33.44 10.15
CA MET A 1 39.93 34.10 8.94
C MET A 1 39.83 33.12 7.74
N GLN A 2 39.70 31.84 7.97
CA GLN A 2 39.56 30.81 6.90
C GLN A 2 38.22 30.09 6.89
N THR A 3 37.40 30.24 7.92
CA THR A 3 36.08 29.58 8.07
C THR A 3 34.90 30.33 7.42
N LYS A 4 35.09 31.53 6.89
CA LYS A 4 34.05 32.33 6.22
C LYS A 4 34.05 32.22 4.68
N LYS A 5 35.05 31.53 4.10
CA LYS A 5 35.13 31.34 2.64
C LYS A 5 34.51 30.01 2.18
N PHE A 6 34.31 29.04 3.06
CA PHE A 6 33.64 27.75 2.74
C PHE A 6 32.11 27.87 2.71
N LEU A 7 31.52 28.74 3.53
CA LEU A 7 30.06 28.91 3.60
C LEU A 7 29.49 29.72 2.42
N SER A 8 30.29 30.48 1.70
CA SER A 8 29.87 31.25 0.53
C SER A 8 29.98 30.47 -0.79
N LEU A 9 30.66 29.32 -0.80
CA LEU A 9 30.75 28.46 -1.98
C LEU A 9 29.60 27.47 -2.03
N LEU A 10 29.13 26.98 -0.88
CA LEU A 10 27.95 26.12 -0.77
C LEU A 10 26.63 26.84 -1.10
N LEU A 11 26.50 28.14 -0.79
CA LEU A 11 25.31 28.92 -1.15
C LEU A 11 25.27 29.32 -2.63
N ALA A 12 26.39 29.30 -3.34
CA ALA A 12 26.46 29.64 -4.76
C ALA A 12 26.14 28.43 -5.66
N LEU A 13 26.33 27.20 -5.20
CA LEU A 13 25.94 25.99 -5.92
C LEU A 13 24.43 25.67 -5.79
N ALA A 14 23.81 25.99 -4.67
CA ALA A 14 22.38 25.81 -4.44
C ALA A 14 21.48 26.81 -5.19
N MET A 15 22.01 27.91 -5.73
CA MET A 15 21.26 28.92 -6.48
C MET A 15 21.34 28.79 -8.01
N MET A 16 22.03 27.81 -8.56
CA MET A 16 22.10 27.59 -10.01
C MET A 16 21.13 26.56 -10.56
N PHE A 17 20.36 25.89 -9.71
CA PHE A 17 19.38 24.85 -10.16
C PHE A 17 17.91 25.30 -10.14
N SER A 18 17.61 26.55 -9.86
CA SER A 18 16.25 27.05 -9.95
C SER A 18 16.15 28.22 -10.93
N LEU A 19 16.05 27.92 -12.23
CA LEU A 19 15.34 28.78 -13.20
C LEU A 19 15.45 28.22 -14.65
N SER A 20 14.31 28.16 -15.24
CA SER A 20 14.02 28.12 -16.68
C SER A 20 13.78 26.75 -17.33
N VAL A 21 12.53 26.29 -17.22
CA VAL A 21 11.92 25.54 -18.32
C VAL A 21 11.56 26.55 -19.42
N THR A 22 12.42 26.67 -20.42
CA THR A 22 12.03 27.17 -21.75
C THR A 22 12.50 26.15 -22.78
N ALA A 23 11.53 25.56 -23.48
CA ALA A 23 11.80 24.71 -24.63
C ALA A 23 12.74 25.39 -25.61
N SER A 24 13.96 24.87 -25.76
CA SER A 24 14.81 25.10 -26.94
C SER A 24 16.02 24.19 -26.93
N ALA A 25 16.21 23.42 -27.99
CA ALA A 25 17.42 22.75 -28.46
C ALA A 25 18.16 21.88 -27.42
N ALA A 26 18.42 20.64 -27.78
CA ALA A 26 19.22 19.69 -27.03
C ALA A 26 20.44 20.38 -26.37
N GLU A 27 20.37 20.64 -25.06
CA GLU A 27 21.56 20.82 -24.25
C GLU A 27 22.21 19.44 -24.18
N GLU A 28 23.48 19.35 -24.53
CA GLU A 28 24.31 18.19 -24.23
C GLU A 28 24.26 18.00 -22.70
N GLY A 29 23.48 17.01 -22.23
CA GLY A 29 23.34 16.71 -20.81
C GLY A 29 24.72 16.38 -20.24
N GLU A 30 24.97 16.82 -19.00
CA GLU A 30 26.19 16.52 -18.26
C GLU A 30 26.49 15.02 -18.30
N SER A 31 27.67 14.63 -18.77
CA SER A 31 28.09 13.23 -18.86
C SER A 31 28.21 12.65 -17.45
N LEU A 32 27.60 11.51 -17.22
CA LEU A 32 27.69 10.74 -15.97
C LEU A 32 28.63 9.54 -16.09
N GLU A 33 29.60 9.61 -17.02
CA GLU A 33 30.59 8.56 -17.21
C GLU A 33 31.38 8.29 -15.91
N GLY A 34 31.42 7.03 -15.51
CA GLY A 34 32.07 6.62 -14.25
C GLY A 34 31.21 6.74 -13.00
N SER A 35 30.03 7.35 -13.08
CA SER A 35 29.05 7.41 -11.99
C SER A 35 28.17 6.15 -11.96
N ILE A 36 27.66 5.84 -10.76
CA ILE A 36 26.64 4.83 -10.55
C ILE A 36 25.34 5.55 -10.23
N VAL A 37 24.25 5.19 -10.91
CA VAL A 37 22.91 5.69 -10.61
C VAL A 37 22.04 4.52 -10.18
N ILE A 38 21.44 4.63 -9.00
CA ILE A 38 20.47 3.68 -8.50
C ILE A 38 19.10 4.35 -8.54
N LEU A 39 18.26 3.91 -9.48
CA LEU A 39 16.85 4.24 -9.49
C LEU A 39 16.13 3.28 -8.56
N HIS A 40 15.14 3.79 -7.82
CA HIS A 40 14.39 2.92 -6.94
C HIS A 40 12.91 3.28 -6.85
N THR A 41 12.13 2.28 -6.48
CA THR A 41 10.69 2.36 -6.24
C THR A 41 10.36 1.56 -5.00
N ASN A 42 9.20 1.81 -4.41
CA ASN A 42 8.64 1.09 -3.28
C ASN A 42 7.12 1.25 -3.27
N ASP A 43 6.40 0.36 -2.59
CA ASP A 43 4.96 0.47 -2.34
C ASP A 43 4.16 0.79 -3.61
N VAL A 44 4.42 0.03 -4.68
CA VAL A 44 3.82 0.29 -6.00
C VAL A 44 2.31 0.11 -5.98
N HIS A 45 1.78 -0.85 -5.20
CA HIS A 45 0.35 -1.05 -4.94
C HIS A 45 -0.57 -0.87 -6.17
N GLY A 46 -0.13 -1.37 -7.34
CA GLY A 46 -0.88 -1.31 -8.57
C GLY A 46 -0.75 0.00 -9.36
N GLY A 47 0.16 0.87 -9.03
CA GLY A 47 0.53 2.06 -9.82
C GLY A 47 1.22 1.74 -11.15
N ILE A 48 0.64 0.82 -11.94
CA ILE A 48 1.29 0.14 -13.08
C ILE A 48 1.75 1.07 -14.20
N ALA A 49 1.15 2.26 -14.35
CA ALA A 49 1.56 3.23 -15.37
C ALA A 49 2.98 3.77 -15.14
N GLY A 50 3.46 3.78 -13.89
CA GLY A 50 4.78 4.27 -13.51
C GLY A 50 5.93 3.40 -14.03
N TYR A 51 5.73 2.11 -14.29
CA TYR A 51 6.78 1.22 -14.80
C TYR A 51 7.36 1.68 -16.13
N ALA A 52 6.52 2.22 -17.03
CA ALA A 52 6.98 2.78 -18.31
C ALA A 52 7.89 4.01 -18.13
N LYS A 53 7.65 4.79 -17.08
CA LYS A 53 8.43 5.98 -16.72
C LYS A 53 9.75 5.60 -16.08
N ALA A 54 9.75 4.62 -15.17
CA ALA A 54 10.96 4.08 -14.57
C ALA A 54 11.92 3.50 -15.62
N ALA A 55 11.38 2.75 -16.58
CA ALA A 55 12.17 2.21 -17.71
C ALA A 55 12.78 3.31 -18.59
N ALA A 56 11.99 4.33 -18.94
CA ALA A 56 12.47 5.45 -19.74
C ALA A 56 13.54 6.27 -19.00
N LEU A 57 13.36 6.51 -17.70
CA LEU A 57 14.34 7.20 -16.86
C LEU A 57 15.65 6.39 -16.75
N LYS A 58 15.56 5.07 -16.58
CA LYS A 58 16.73 4.17 -16.60
C LYS A 58 17.50 4.31 -17.91
N ALA A 59 16.80 4.25 -19.04
CA ALA A 59 17.42 4.42 -20.36
C ALA A 59 18.07 5.80 -20.54
N GLU A 60 17.49 6.85 -19.97
CA GLU A 60 18.05 8.21 -20.00
C GLU A 60 19.40 8.28 -19.26
N TYR A 61 19.47 7.74 -18.02
CA TYR A 61 20.71 7.75 -17.24
C TYR A 61 21.78 6.87 -17.90
N GLN A 62 21.41 5.72 -18.47
CA GLN A 62 22.33 4.90 -19.26
C GLN A 62 22.86 5.64 -20.49
N ALA A 63 22.01 6.41 -21.18
CA ALA A 63 22.44 7.22 -22.33
C ALA A 63 23.40 8.36 -21.95
N LYS A 64 23.34 8.85 -20.69
CA LYS A 64 24.31 9.80 -20.13
C LYS A 64 25.64 9.15 -19.70
N GLY A 65 25.77 7.82 -19.83
CA GLY A 65 26.99 7.06 -19.52
C GLY A 65 27.08 6.55 -18.08
N ALA A 66 26.01 6.64 -17.28
CA ALA A 66 25.99 6.07 -15.93
C ALA A 66 25.78 4.55 -15.95
N TYR A 67 26.46 3.84 -15.04
CA TYR A 67 26.06 2.49 -14.69
C TYR A 67 24.77 2.57 -13.86
N THR A 68 23.65 2.08 -14.42
CA THR A 68 22.33 2.35 -13.84
C THR A 68 21.64 1.07 -13.39
N LEU A 69 21.25 1.00 -12.12
CA LEU A 69 20.40 -0.04 -11.53
C LEU A 69 18.98 0.49 -11.31
N LEU A 70 17.99 -0.40 -11.34
CA LEU A 70 16.60 -0.13 -10.96
C LEU A 70 16.17 -1.17 -9.92
N LEU A 71 15.89 -0.73 -8.69
CA LEU A 71 15.60 -1.57 -7.53
C LEU A 71 14.20 -1.31 -6.99
N ASP A 72 13.58 -2.32 -6.36
CA ASP A 72 12.28 -2.15 -5.69
C ASP A 72 12.33 -2.59 -4.23
N ALA A 73 11.84 -1.74 -3.34
CA ALA A 73 11.84 -1.94 -1.90
C ALA A 73 10.57 -2.62 -1.34
N GLY A 74 9.86 -3.41 -2.15
CA GLY A 74 8.74 -4.27 -1.71
C GLY A 74 7.35 -3.65 -1.90
N ASP A 75 6.32 -4.47 -1.65
CA ASP A 75 4.90 -4.15 -1.81
C ASP A 75 4.48 -3.83 -3.26
N TYR A 76 4.89 -4.68 -4.19
CA TYR A 76 4.58 -4.53 -5.62
C TYR A 76 3.46 -5.46 -6.12
N ILE A 77 3.07 -6.54 -5.39
CA ILE A 77 2.11 -7.53 -5.92
C ILE A 77 0.65 -7.28 -5.50
N GLN A 78 0.40 -6.37 -4.59
CA GLN A 78 -0.91 -6.11 -3.99
C GLN A 78 -1.31 -4.64 -4.16
N GLY A 79 -2.60 -4.32 -4.17
CA GLY A 79 -3.16 -2.97 -4.24
C GLY A 79 -4.34 -2.89 -5.20
N ASP A 80 -4.23 -2.05 -6.22
CA ASP A 80 -5.27 -1.90 -7.25
C ASP A 80 -5.58 -3.24 -7.96
N PRO A 81 -6.84 -3.46 -8.40
CA PRO A 81 -7.24 -4.65 -9.17
C PRO A 81 -6.33 -5.03 -10.35
N THR A 82 -5.60 -4.06 -10.92
CA THR A 82 -4.61 -4.31 -11.99
C THR A 82 -3.52 -5.31 -11.62
N VAL A 83 -3.21 -5.44 -10.33
CA VAL A 83 -2.22 -6.41 -9.82
C VAL A 83 -2.86 -7.46 -8.92
N SER A 84 -3.85 -7.09 -8.08
CA SER A 84 -4.43 -8.00 -7.09
C SER A 84 -5.24 -9.13 -7.73
N VAL A 85 -5.99 -8.88 -8.80
CA VAL A 85 -6.75 -9.92 -9.54
C VAL A 85 -5.84 -11.01 -10.10
N SER A 86 -4.63 -10.65 -10.52
CA SER A 86 -3.62 -11.61 -11.02
C SER A 86 -2.76 -12.21 -9.90
N GLN A 87 -3.02 -11.83 -8.63
CA GLN A 87 -2.20 -12.18 -7.47
C GLN A 87 -0.71 -11.84 -7.70
N GLY A 88 -0.44 -10.67 -8.28
CA GLY A 88 0.90 -10.15 -8.50
C GLY A 88 1.59 -10.54 -9.81
N LYS A 89 1.04 -11.47 -10.61
CA LYS A 89 1.68 -11.86 -11.90
C LYS A 89 1.89 -10.66 -12.83
N THR A 90 0.93 -9.76 -12.88
CA THR A 90 0.99 -8.53 -13.68
C THR A 90 2.13 -7.61 -13.24
N ALA A 91 2.38 -7.51 -11.92
CA ALA A 91 3.49 -6.73 -11.40
C ALA A 91 4.84 -7.31 -11.86
N ILE A 92 5.06 -8.63 -11.68
CA ILE A 92 6.29 -9.29 -12.13
C ILE A 92 6.50 -9.14 -13.64
N GLU A 93 5.44 -9.26 -14.45
CA GLU A 93 5.51 -9.03 -15.90
C GLU A 93 6.03 -7.61 -16.21
N LEU A 94 5.43 -6.58 -15.60
CA LEU A 94 5.78 -5.19 -15.85
C LEU A 94 7.16 -4.82 -15.31
N MET A 95 7.56 -5.34 -14.16
CA MET A 95 8.90 -5.19 -13.61
C MET A 95 9.96 -5.82 -14.53
N ASN A 96 9.69 -7.00 -15.10
CA ASN A 96 10.57 -7.62 -16.10
C ASN A 96 10.72 -6.73 -17.35
N LEU A 97 9.61 -6.18 -17.85
CA LEU A 97 9.63 -5.27 -19.00
C LEU A 97 10.36 -3.97 -18.70
N ALA A 98 10.19 -3.42 -17.50
CA ALA A 98 10.87 -2.20 -17.06
C ALA A 98 12.36 -2.42 -16.78
N GLY A 99 12.80 -3.68 -16.69
CA GLY A 99 14.19 -4.04 -16.48
C GLY A 99 14.67 -3.80 -15.05
N TYR A 100 13.87 -4.19 -14.05
CA TYR A 100 14.34 -4.21 -12.65
C TYR A 100 15.55 -5.14 -12.50
N ASP A 101 16.50 -4.73 -11.65
CA ASP A 101 17.74 -5.45 -11.41
C ASP A 101 17.68 -6.26 -10.10
N ALA A 102 16.94 -5.80 -9.09
CA ALA A 102 16.61 -6.55 -7.88
C ALA A 102 15.34 -6.00 -7.21
N ALA A 103 14.73 -6.81 -6.35
CA ALA A 103 13.65 -6.39 -5.46
C ALA A 103 13.82 -7.02 -4.07
N THR A 104 13.23 -6.40 -3.03
CA THR A 104 13.07 -7.04 -1.73
C THR A 104 11.63 -7.53 -1.54
N ILE A 105 11.33 -8.03 -0.34
CA ILE A 105 10.03 -8.55 0.04
C ILE A 105 9.42 -7.61 1.08
N GLY A 106 8.26 -7.02 0.78
CA GLY A 106 7.44 -6.29 1.74
C GLY A 106 6.47 -7.22 2.49
N ASN A 107 5.56 -6.65 3.28
CA ASN A 107 4.55 -7.45 3.96
C ASN A 107 3.44 -7.93 3.02
N HIS A 108 3.12 -7.18 1.98
CA HIS A 108 2.07 -7.52 1.03
C HIS A 108 2.46 -8.61 0.02
N GLU A 109 3.72 -8.98 -0.09
CA GLU A 109 4.15 -10.17 -0.82
C GLU A 109 3.63 -11.47 -0.21
N PHE A 110 3.11 -11.44 1.02
CA PHE A 110 2.51 -12.59 1.70
C PHE A 110 0.97 -12.63 1.60
N ASP A 111 0.31 -11.65 1.02
CA ASP A 111 -1.16 -11.56 0.99
C ASP A 111 -1.84 -12.73 0.26
N TYR A 112 -1.16 -13.31 -0.71
CA TYR A 112 -1.63 -14.51 -1.42
C TYR A 112 -0.94 -15.79 -0.94
N GLY A 113 -0.15 -15.69 0.14
CA GLY A 113 0.64 -16.77 0.73
C GLY A 113 2.02 -16.93 0.11
N TYR A 114 2.99 -17.29 0.97
CA TYR A 114 4.40 -17.44 0.56
C TYR A 114 4.59 -18.41 -0.63
N ALA A 115 3.82 -19.50 -0.66
CA ALA A 115 3.90 -20.46 -1.77
C ALA A 115 3.47 -19.83 -3.12
N SER A 116 2.43 -18.99 -3.12
CA SER A 116 1.99 -18.25 -4.31
C SER A 116 3.05 -17.25 -4.75
N PHE A 117 3.61 -16.48 -3.80
CA PHE A 117 4.69 -15.53 -4.07
C PHE A 117 5.90 -16.23 -4.72
N LYS A 118 6.32 -17.37 -4.16
CA LYS A 118 7.42 -18.17 -4.74
C LYS A 118 7.11 -18.69 -6.12
N GLU A 119 5.86 -18.95 -6.45
CA GLU A 119 5.48 -19.40 -7.79
C GLU A 119 5.61 -18.28 -8.82
N ILE A 120 5.06 -17.09 -8.51
CA ILE A 120 5.12 -15.95 -9.46
C ILE A 120 6.54 -15.40 -9.63
N THR A 121 7.38 -15.45 -8.58
CA THR A 121 8.77 -14.96 -8.67
C THR A 121 9.69 -15.88 -9.44
N LYS A 122 9.27 -17.08 -9.84
CA LYS A 122 10.01 -17.90 -10.81
C LYS A 122 10.09 -17.24 -12.19
N ASP A 123 9.10 -16.40 -12.52
CA ASP A 123 9.05 -15.67 -13.78
C ASP A 123 9.81 -14.34 -13.72
N ALA A 124 10.34 -13.95 -12.55
CA ALA A 124 11.12 -12.74 -12.39
C ALA A 124 12.51 -12.89 -13.04
N ASN A 125 12.91 -11.90 -13.83
CA ASN A 125 14.24 -11.83 -14.47
C ASN A 125 15.31 -11.20 -13.56
N PHE A 126 14.96 -10.94 -12.30
CA PHE A 126 15.78 -10.28 -11.29
C PHE A 126 15.74 -11.08 -9.98
N PRO A 127 16.81 -11.03 -9.15
CA PRO A 127 16.80 -11.63 -7.83
C PRO A 127 15.86 -10.88 -6.89
N VAL A 128 15.14 -11.65 -6.06
CA VAL A 128 14.43 -11.15 -4.89
C VAL A 128 15.25 -11.49 -3.66
N VAL A 129 15.60 -10.48 -2.87
CA VAL A 129 16.52 -10.60 -1.72
C VAL A 129 15.82 -10.26 -0.41
N ALA A 130 15.97 -11.09 0.63
CA ALA A 130 15.46 -10.82 1.97
C ALA A 130 16.22 -11.67 3.02
N ALA A 131 17.11 -11.06 3.76
CA ALA A 131 17.98 -11.75 4.71
C ALA A 131 17.26 -12.19 5.99
N ASN A 132 16.21 -11.47 6.41
CA ASN A 132 15.44 -11.76 7.62
C ASN A 132 14.10 -12.47 7.36
N VAL A 133 13.80 -12.87 6.13
CA VAL A 133 12.67 -13.76 5.83
C VAL A 133 13.17 -15.20 5.88
N LEU A 134 12.91 -15.89 7.00
CA LEU A 134 13.47 -17.22 7.24
C LEU A 134 12.41 -18.31 7.01
N VAL A 135 12.61 -19.09 5.97
CA VAL A 135 11.79 -20.28 5.67
C VAL A 135 12.43 -21.49 6.30
N ASN A 136 11.74 -22.13 7.25
CA ASN A 136 12.31 -23.21 8.06
C ASN A 136 13.67 -22.85 8.70
N GLY A 137 13.79 -21.58 9.13
CA GLY A 137 14.96 -21.05 9.83
C GLY A 137 16.15 -20.66 8.93
N LYS A 138 15.94 -20.49 7.61
CA LYS A 138 16.97 -20.04 6.66
C LYS A 138 16.43 -19.04 5.68
N ALA A 139 17.21 -17.98 5.42
CA ALA A 139 16.97 -17.12 4.28
C ALA A 139 17.24 -17.91 2.98
N GLU A 140 16.41 -17.71 1.95
CA GLU A 140 16.61 -18.36 0.64
C GLU A 140 17.60 -17.61 -0.23
N ASN A 141 17.52 -16.27 -0.20
CA ASN A 141 18.42 -15.39 -0.94
C ASN A 141 18.54 -14.09 -0.14
N SER A 142 19.69 -13.85 0.46
CA SER A 142 19.89 -12.71 1.37
C SER A 142 20.40 -11.46 0.67
N HIS A 143 21.27 -11.62 -0.37
CA HIS A 143 21.89 -10.51 -1.09
C HIS A 143 22.23 -10.86 -2.53
N THR A 144 22.60 -9.85 -3.30
CA THR A 144 23.15 -9.94 -4.65
C THR A 144 24.24 -8.90 -4.85
N ILE A 145 25.13 -9.09 -5.85
CA ILE A 145 26.24 -8.17 -6.13
C ILE A 145 26.19 -7.77 -7.59
N PHE A 146 26.26 -6.48 -7.84
CA PHE A 146 26.41 -5.89 -9.16
C PHE A 146 27.81 -5.36 -9.35
N THR A 147 28.33 -5.44 -10.58
CA THR A 147 29.65 -4.91 -10.89
C THR A 147 29.54 -3.92 -12.05
N ALA A 148 29.85 -2.67 -11.78
CA ALA A 148 29.89 -1.63 -12.79
C ALA A 148 31.07 -1.85 -13.76
N GLU A 149 31.02 -1.21 -14.94
CA GLU A 149 32.11 -1.27 -15.93
C GLU A 149 33.44 -0.72 -15.38
N SER A 150 33.38 0.19 -14.43
CA SER A 150 34.55 0.69 -13.69
C SER A 150 35.22 -0.37 -12.80
N GLY A 151 34.60 -1.52 -12.62
CA GLY A 151 35.01 -2.58 -11.68
C GLY A 151 34.51 -2.37 -10.25
N LYS A 152 33.80 -1.28 -9.96
CA LYS A 152 33.16 -1.05 -8.67
C LYS A 152 32.04 -2.05 -8.42
N LYS A 153 32.01 -2.60 -7.21
CA LYS A 153 31.01 -3.57 -6.79
C LYS A 153 29.98 -2.94 -5.86
N ILE A 154 28.71 -3.16 -6.15
CA ILE A 154 27.57 -2.75 -5.34
C ILE A 154 26.92 -4.00 -4.76
N GLY A 155 27.06 -4.20 -3.44
CA GLY A 155 26.37 -5.26 -2.71
C GLY A 155 25.00 -4.77 -2.29
N VAL A 156 23.96 -5.55 -2.59
CA VAL A 156 22.57 -5.23 -2.22
C VAL A 156 22.01 -6.38 -1.40
N PHE A 157 21.66 -6.15 -0.14
CA PHE A 157 20.97 -7.13 0.70
C PHE A 157 19.56 -6.64 1.05
N GLY A 158 18.63 -7.58 1.26
CA GLY A 158 17.23 -7.26 1.52
C GLY A 158 16.83 -7.42 2.97
N LEU A 159 15.87 -6.60 3.43
CA LEU A 159 15.18 -6.75 4.72
C LEU A 159 13.67 -6.53 4.55
N SER A 160 12.86 -7.39 5.16
CA SER A 160 11.41 -7.25 5.25
C SER A 160 11.00 -6.83 6.66
N THR A 161 9.91 -6.09 6.79
CA THR A 161 9.40 -5.70 8.12
C THR A 161 9.00 -6.91 8.95
N PRO A 162 9.45 -7.00 10.21
CA PRO A 162 9.02 -8.06 11.13
C PRO A 162 7.51 -8.03 11.42
N GLU A 163 6.85 -6.90 11.19
CA GLU A 163 5.40 -6.76 11.35
C GLU A 163 4.62 -7.66 10.41
N THR A 164 5.24 -8.17 9.35
CA THR A 164 4.67 -9.20 8.47
C THR A 164 4.10 -10.40 9.25
N ALA A 165 4.71 -10.72 10.41
CA ALA A 165 4.21 -11.79 11.29
C ALA A 165 2.75 -11.55 11.77
N THR A 166 2.31 -10.29 11.82
CA THR A 166 0.96 -9.90 12.27
C THR A 166 0.17 -9.17 11.18
N LYS A 167 0.83 -8.56 10.19
CA LYS A 167 0.18 -7.88 9.06
C LYS A 167 -0.20 -8.84 7.92
N ALA A 168 0.37 -10.04 7.88
CA ALA A 168 -0.06 -11.11 6.97
C ALA A 168 -0.94 -12.13 7.72
N HIS A 169 -1.92 -12.71 7.00
CA HIS A 169 -2.78 -13.74 7.58
C HIS A 169 -1.93 -14.96 8.03
N PRO A 170 -2.05 -15.45 9.28
CA PRO A 170 -1.18 -16.51 9.83
C PRO A 170 -1.12 -17.80 9.00
N ALA A 171 -2.23 -18.19 8.33
CA ALA A 171 -2.24 -19.35 7.46
C ALA A 171 -1.37 -19.18 6.20
N LYS A 172 -1.11 -17.94 5.78
CA LYS A 172 -0.36 -17.60 4.55
C LYS A 172 1.15 -17.56 4.78
N ILE A 173 1.60 -17.51 6.05
CA ILE A 173 3.03 -17.42 6.45
C ILE A 173 3.51 -18.64 7.24
N GLN A 174 2.82 -19.79 7.14
CA GLN A 174 3.22 -21.00 7.86
C GLN A 174 4.64 -21.42 7.51
N GLY A 175 5.49 -21.61 8.55
CA GLY A 175 6.89 -21.99 8.38
C GLY A 175 7.83 -20.85 7.98
N VAL A 176 7.31 -19.62 7.93
CA VAL A 176 8.09 -18.38 7.73
C VAL A 176 8.22 -17.64 9.05
N THR A 177 9.40 -17.11 9.34
CA THR A 177 9.65 -16.27 10.53
C THR A 177 10.38 -15.00 10.13
N PHE A 178 10.12 -13.93 10.87
CA PHE A 178 10.62 -12.58 10.63
C PHE A 178 11.35 -12.09 11.88
N PRO A 179 12.67 -12.34 12.02
CA PRO A 179 13.46 -11.81 13.13
C PRO A 179 13.31 -10.30 13.28
N ALA A 180 13.12 -9.83 14.52
CA ALA A 180 12.84 -8.44 14.85
C ALA A 180 13.92 -7.83 15.76
N GLY A 181 13.98 -6.49 15.81
CA GLY A 181 14.87 -5.75 16.69
C GLY A 181 16.31 -6.22 16.59
N LYS A 182 16.92 -6.55 17.72
CA LYS A 182 18.35 -6.94 17.78
C LYS A 182 18.71 -8.16 16.94
N ASP A 183 17.78 -9.10 16.74
CA ASP A 183 18.04 -10.27 15.91
C ASP A 183 18.07 -9.89 14.42
N MET A 184 17.17 -9.01 13.97
CA MET A 184 17.22 -8.42 12.63
C MET A 184 18.50 -7.60 12.43
N PHE A 185 18.88 -6.77 13.39
CA PHE A 185 20.11 -5.97 13.33
C PHE A 185 21.37 -6.84 13.24
N ALA A 186 21.39 -7.96 13.97
CA ALA A 186 22.51 -8.92 13.89
C ALA A 186 22.58 -9.59 12.50
N ILE A 187 21.44 -9.90 11.87
CA ILE A 187 21.37 -10.41 10.50
C ILE A 187 21.92 -9.35 9.53
N ALA A 188 21.45 -8.11 9.63
CA ALA A 188 21.92 -7.02 8.76
C ALA A 188 23.43 -6.80 8.90
N GLN A 189 23.98 -6.79 10.12
CA GLN A 189 25.43 -6.65 10.33
C GLN A 189 26.21 -7.84 9.76
N ALA A 190 25.64 -9.04 9.75
CA ALA A 190 26.27 -10.21 9.15
C ALA A 190 26.29 -10.10 7.62
N GLU A 191 25.23 -9.56 6.99
CA GLU A 191 25.20 -9.31 5.55
C GLU A 191 26.19 -8.22 5.13
N VAL A 192 26.26 -7.10 5.89
CA VAL A 192 27.29 -6.06 5.69
C VAL A 192 28.67 -6.69 5.65
N LYS A 193 29.01 -7.48 6.70
CA LYS A 193 30.30 -8.13 6.77
C LYS A 193 30.54 -9.12 5.60
N ALA A 194 29.54 -9.86 5.18
CA ALA A 194 29.66 -10.79 4.05
C ALA A 194 29.98 -10.03 2.75
N LEU A 195 29.31 -8.91 2.50
CA LEU A 195 29.52 -8.07 1.32
C LEU A 195 30.89 -7.35 1.35
N GLU A 196 31.36 -6.91 2.53
CA GLU A 196 32.73 -6.41 2.71
C GLU A 196 33.78 -7.50 2.40
N ASP A 197 33.59 -8.73 2.92
CA ASP A 197 34.48 -9.85 2.67
C ASP A 197 34.51 -10.27 1.17
N GLU A 198 33.40 -10.02 0.42
CA GLU A 198 33.30 -10.20 -1.03
C GLU A 198 33.87 -9.02 -1.84
N GLY A 199 34.32 -7.97 -1.15
CA GLY A 199 35.00 -6.81 -1.70
C GLY A 199 34.06 -5.85 -2.41
N CYS A 200 32.85 -5.64 -1.89
CA CYS A 200 31.95 -4.59 -2.35
C CYS A 200 32.49 -3.21 -1.98
N ASP A 201 32.40 -2.27 -2.92
CA ASP A 201 32.79 -0.87 -2.73
C ASP A 201 31.65 -0.06 -2.08
N TYR A 202 30.42 -0.46 -2.33
CA TYR A 202 29.20 0.13 -1.76
C TYR A 202 28.26 -0.97 -1.28
N ILE A 203 27.63 -0.74 -0.12
CA ILE A 203 26.68 -1.66 0.50
C ILE A 203 25.34 -0.97 0.64
N VAL A 204 24.35 -1.50 -0.06
CA VAL A 204 22.97 -0.99 -0.08
C VAL A 204 22.06 -1.96 0.66
N CYS A 205 21.35 -1.45 1.66
CA CYS A 205 20.21 -2.16 2.24
C CYS A 205 18.95 -1.81 1.43
N LEU A 206 18.34 -2.81 0.80
CA LEU A 206 17.06 -2.70 0.13
C LEU A 206 15.99 -3.19 1.12
N GLY A 207 15.48 -2.28 1.93
CA GLY A 207 14.61 -2.61 3.05
C GLY A 207 13.15 -2.25 2.83
N HIS A 208 12.29 -2.89 3.61
CA HIS A 208 10.87 -2.57 3.70
C HIS A 208 10.50 -2.49 5.17
N LEU A 209 11.00 -1.46 5.87
CA LEU A 209 10.88 -1.32 7.32
C LEU A 209 10.04 -0.12 7.74
N GLY A 210 10.07 0.95 6.96
CA GLY A 210 9.39 2.20 7.23
C GLY A 210 10.01 3.04 8.34
N ILE A 211 9.39 4.21 8.56
CA ILE A 211 9.80 5.18 9.59
C ILE A 211 8.69 5.46 10.61
N ASP A 212 7.50 4.90 10.44
CA ASP A 212 6.33 5.15 11.30
C ASP A 212 6.59 4.73 12.76
N ASP A 213 6.01 5.45 13.72
CA ASP A 213 6.17 5.14 15.15
C ASP A 213 5.52 3.80 15.56
N GLU A 214 4.57 3.29 14.76
CA GLU A 214 4.02 1.94 14.89
C GLU A 214 5.13 0.87 14.85
N SER A 215 6.13 1.06 13.98
CA SER A 215 7.25 0.15 13.76
C SER A 215 8.47 0.40 14.66
N LYS A 216 8.35 1.23 15.70
CA LYS A 216 9.46 1.64 16.58
C LYS A 216 10.24 0.45 17.12
N GLY A 217 11.57 0.50 16.98
CA GLY A 217 12.48 -0.59 17.32
C GLY A 217 12.77 -1.54 16.15
N ASN A 218 12.05 -1.39 15.01
CA ASN A 218 12.25 -2.15 13.78
C ASN A 218 12.39 -1.24 12.53
N ARG A 219 12.29 0.08 12.69
CA ARG A 219 12.36 1.06 11.59
C ARG A 219 13.73 1.08 10.93
N SER A 220 13.80 1.55 9.70
CA SER A 220 15.08 1.83 9.02
C SER A 220 15.98 2.77 9.82
N ILE A 221 15.40 3.76 10.49
CA ILE A 221 16.12 4.70 11.37
C ILE A 221 16.79 3.95 12.54
N ASP A 222 16.04 3.05 13.21
CA ASP A 222 16.52 2.27 14.35
C ASP A 222 17.64 1.29 13.92
N LEU A 223 17.53 0.72 12.72
CA LEU A 223 18.55 -0.16 12.15
C LEU A 223 19.83 0.62 11.80
N MET A 224 19.72 1.78 11.15
CA MET A 224 20.86 2.62 10.78
C MET A 224 21.59 3.21 11.98
N ASP A 225 20.95 3.27 13.16
CA ASP A 225 21.60 3.62 14.43
C ASP A 225 22.37 2.43 15.04
N ALA A 226 22.01 1.20 14.70
CA ALA A 226 22.54 -0.01 15.33
C ALA A 226 23.55 -0.79 14.47
N VAL A 227 23.53 -0.60 13.15
CA VAL A 227 24.32 -1.35 12.17
C VAL A 227 25.30 -0.41 11.46
N GLU A 228 26.58 -0.75 11.48
CA GLU A 228 27.63 0.00 10.81
C GLU A 228 27.93 -0.57 9.42
N GLY A 229 28.36 0.27 8.47
CA GLY A 229 28.85 -0.14 7.15
C GLY A 229 27.77 -0.22 6.06
N ILE A 230 26.56 0.30 6.29
CA ILE A 230 25.55 0.52 5.25
C ILE A 230 25.76 1.90 4.66
N ASP A 231 26.06 2.00 3.36
CA ASP A 231 26.27 3.28 2.66
C ASP A 231 24.96 3.94 2.23
N LEU A 232 23.91 3.14 1.97
CA LEU A 232 22.61 3.59 1.51
C LEU A 232 21.52 2.64 1.99
N PHE A 233 20.42 3.18 2.51
CA PHE A 233 19.19 2.45 2.79
C PHE A 233 18.06 2.92 1.87
N ILE A 234 17.53 2.02 1.04
CA ILE A 234 16.33 2.25 0.23
C ILE A 234 15.17 1.59 0.94
N ASP A 235 14.18 2.38 1.37
CA ASP A 235 13.09 1.95 2.25
C ASP A 235 11.71 1.99 1.58
N GLY A 236 10.76 1.29 2.19
CA GLY A 236 9.33 1.27 1.86
C GLY A 236 8.48 1.19 3.12
N HIS A 237 7.27 0.59 3.04
CA HIS A 237 6.34 0.28 4.12
C HIS A 237 5.51 1.46 4.66
N SER A 238 6.14 2.56 5.06
CA SER A 238 5.44 3.74 5.59
C SER A 238 4.82 4.63 4.52
N HIS A 239 5.11 4.37 3.23
CA HIS A 239 4.74 5.21 2.08
C HIS A 239 5.31 6.64 2.15
N SER A 240 6.40 6.83 2.89
CA SER A 240 7.01 8.13 3.11
C SER A 240 7.81 8.59 1.89
N THR A 241 7.80 9.89 1.65
CA THR A 241 8.66 10.54 0.65
C THR A 241 10.06 10.78 1.20
N LEU A 242 11.02 11.13 0.33
CA LEU A 242 12.38 11.48 0.76
C LEU A 242 12.40 12.68 1.73
N GLU A 243 11.50 13.65 1.56
CA GLU A 243 11.37 14.80 2.44
C GLU A 243 10.95 14.39 3.84
N GLU A 244 9.94 13.54 3.97
CA GLU A 244 9.47 13.00 5.26
C GLU A 244 10.53 12.13 5.94
N VAL A 245 11.25 11.32 5.17
CA VAL A 245 12.39 10.55 5.67
C VAL A 245 13.49 11.47 6.19
N LYS A 246 13.84 12.56 5.49
CA LYS A 246 14.84 13.53 5.93
C LYS A 246 14.41 14.26 7.20
N GLU A 247 13.13 14.57 7.34
CA GLU A 247 12.59 15.18 8.56
C GLU A 247 12.73 14.23 9.76
N ALA A 248 12.42 12.95 9.59
CA ALA A 248 12.45 11.96 10.65
C ALA A 248 13.87 11.43 10.96
N ALA A 249 14.71 11.21 9.95
CA ALA A 249 16.00 10.55 10.05
C ALA A 249 17.22 11.50 10.03
N GLY A 250 17.02 12.78 9.70
CA GLY A 250 18.10 13.75 9.56
C GLY A 250 19.04 13.45 8.39
N ASP A 251 20.34 13.49 8.64
CA ASP A 251 21.38 13.29 7.61
C ASP A 251 21.71 11.80 7.33
N LYS A 252 20.91 10.85 7.85
CA LYS A 252 21.11 9.42 7.53
C LYS A 252 20.87 9.16 6.04
N PRO A 253 21.67 8.30 5.38
CA PRO A 253 21.49 7.97 3.98
C PRO A 253 20.32 6.99 3.77
N ILE A 254 19.10 7.43 4.09
CA ILE A 254 17.84 6.70 3.91
C ILE A 254 17.02 7.43 2.86
N THR A 255 16.40 6.70 1.93
CA THR A 255 15.54 7.22 0.87
C THR A 255 14.29 6.36 0.69
N SER A 256 13.18 7.00 0.33
CA SER A 256 11.89 6.37 -0.03
C SER A 256 11.15 7.29 -1.00
N THR A 257 10.15 6.76 -1.76
CA THR A 257 9.54 7.48 -2.88
C THR A 257 8.05 7.78 -2.73
N GLY A 258 7.50 7.53 -1.54
CA GLY A 258 6.05 7.55 -1.35
C GLY A 258 5.41 6.24 -1.79
N THR A 259 4.37 6.30 -2.61
CA THR A 259 3.62 5.11 -3.06
C THR A 259 3.12 5.28 -4.49
N LYS A 260 2.66 4.17 -5.10
CA LYS A 260 1.98 4.10 -6.41
C LYS A 260 2.79 4.68 -7.57
N LEU A 261 4.12 4.63 -7.47
CA LEU A 261 5.03 5.20 -8.48
C LEU A 261 4.73 6.68 -8.79
N ALA A 262 4.24 7.43 -7.80
CA ALA A 262 4.07 8.89 -7.93
C ALA A 262 5.42 9.60 -8.09
N ASN A 263 6.47 9.02 -7.49
CA ASN A 263 7.86 9.44 -7.67
C ASN A 263 8.74 8.23 -7.99
N ILE A 264 9.91 8.50 -8.55
CA ILE A 264 11.02 7.56 -8.73
C ILE A 264 12.21 8.14 -7.99
N GLY A 265 12.79 7.37 -7.10
CA GLY A 265 14.00 7.77 -6.38
C GLY A 265 15.22 7.67 -7.29
N VAL A 266 16.09 8.64 -7.16
CA VAL A 266 17.37 8.71 -7.89
C VAL A 266 18.49 8.90 -6.88
N VAL A 267 19.35 7.91 -6.78
CA VAL A 267 20.58 7.99 -6.01
C VAL A 267 21.75 8.01 -6.97
N THR A 268 22.52 9.10 -6.96
CA THR A 268 23.72 9.23 -7.78
C THR A 268 24.94 9.08 -6.89
N ILE A 269 25.80 8.11 -7.22
CA ILE A 269 27.14 7.97 -6.64
C ILE A 269 28.12 8.49 -7.70
N SER A 270 28.71 9.64 -7.45
CA SER A 270 29.64 10.27 -8.39
C SER A 270 30.91 9.42 -8.60
N ALA A 271 31.68 9.72 -9.62
CA ALA A 271 32.98 9.07 -9.85
C ALA A 271 33.95 9.22 -8.66
N GLU A 272 33.78 10.29 -7.88
CA GLU A 272 34.55 10.59 -6.65
C GLU A 272 34.00 9.88 -5.42
N GLY A 273 32.79 9.25 -5.51
CA GLY A 273 32.13 8.52 -4.43
C GLY A 273 31.17 9.36 -3.57
N GLU A 274 30.80 10.57 -4.01
CA GLU A 274 29.79 11.39 -3.32
C GLU A 274 28.39 10.86 -3.63
N ILE A 275 27.55 10.69 -2.59
CA ILE A 275 26.17 10.18 -2.71
C ILE A 275 25.20 11.35 -2.64
N ALA A 276 24.33 11.46 -3.64
CA ALA A 276 23.22 12.40 -3.69
C ALA A 276 21.91 11.65 -3.88
N MET A 277 20.84 12.09 -3.21
CA MET A 277 19.52 11.47 -3.24
C MET A 277 18.46 12.51 -3.56
N GLU A 278 17.58 12.19 -4.52
CA GLU A 278 16.42 13.01 -4.90
C GLU A 278 15.23 12.14 -5.28
N ASN A 279 14.02 12.69 -5.15
CA ASN A 279 12.81 12.11 -5.71
C ASN A 279 12.43 12.90 -6.96
N VAL A 280 12.25 12.19 -8.07
CA VAL A 280 11.77 12.73 -9.34
C VAL A 280 10.30 12.38 -9.48
N SER A 281 9.44 13.42 -9.59
CA SER A 281 8.02 13.18 -9.83
C SER A 281 7.82 12.44 -11.15
N ALA A 282 7.01 11.40 -11.10
CA ALA A 282 6.63 10.66 -12.30
C ALA A 282 5.72 11.46 -13.25
N GLU A 283 5.12 12.56 -12.75
CA GLU A 283 4.31 13.45 -13.60
C GLU A 283 5.18 14.13 -14.67
N GLY A 284 4.80 13.97 -15.93
CA GLY A 284 5.50 14.60 -17.06
C GLY A 284 6.78 13.89 -17.52
N LEU A 285 7.21 12.80 -16.88
CA LEU A 285 8.32 11.99 -17.39
C LEU A 285 7.97 11.33 -18.72
N ALA A 286 9.00 11.14 -19.54
CA ALA A 286 8.89 10.30 -20.74
C ALA A 286 8.51 8.86 -20.37
N GLU A 287 7.87 8.16 -21.31
CA GLU A 287 7.41 6.79 -21.11
C GLU A 287 8.02 5.86 -22.16
N ASP A 288 8.41 4.66 -21.74
CA ASP A 288 8.61 3.57 -22.69
C ASP A 288 7.26 3.21 -23.33
N LYS A 289 7.17 3.28 -24.65
CA LYS A 289 5.90 3.15 -25.37
C LYS A 289 5.30 1.75 -25.31
N ASP A 290 6.14 0.72 -25.29
CA ASP A 290 5.69 -0.66 -25.32
C ASP A 290 5.17 -1.05 -23.92
N ILE A 291 5.85 -0.62 -22.87
CA ILE A 291 5.43 -0.84 -21.48
C ILE A 291 4.16 -0.02 -21.18
N ALA A 292 4.09 1.24 -21.63
CA ALA A 292 2.89 2.07 -21.47
C ALA A 292 1.67 1.45 -22.19
N ALA A 293 1.85 0.93 -23.39
CA ALA A 293 0.78 0.23 -24.12
C ALA A 293 0.33 -1.04 -23.39
N ARG A 294 1.27 -1.80 -22.80
CA ARG A 294 0.93 -3.00 -22.01
C ARG A 294 0.18 -2.66 -20.73
N ALA A 295 0.65 -1.66 -19.98
CA ALA A 295 -0.04 -1.17 -18.78
C ALA A 295 -1.46 -0.68 -19.10
N ALA A 296 -1.62 0.09 -20.18
CA ALA A 296 -2.93 0.56 -20.65
C ALA A 296 -3.86 -0.60 -21.06
N ALA A 297 -3.33 -1.67 -21.66
CA ALA A 297 -4.13 -2.84 -22.00
C ALA A 297 -4.62 -3.60 -20.76
N ILE A 298 -3.79 -3.72 -19.72
CA ILE A 298 -4.15 -4.30 -18.44
C ILE A 298 -5.24 -3.45 -17.77
N GLN A 299 -5.02 -2.13 -17.69
CA GLN A 299 -5.99 -1.20 -17.12
C GLN A 299 -7.35 -1.31 -17.82
N LYS A 300 -7.32 -1.31 -19.16
CA LYS A 300 -8.56 -1.45 -19.95
C LYS A 300 -9.27 -2.77 -19.66
N GLN A 301 -8.58 -3.89 -19.51
CA GLN A 301 -9.19 -5.16 -19.18
C GLN A 301 -9.88 -5.11 -17.81
N ILE A 302 -9.22 -4.54 -16.79
CA ILE A 302 -9.82 -4.34 -15.47
C ILE A 302 -11.05 -3.41 -15.54
N ASP A 303 -10.97 -2.32 -16.30
CA ASP A 303 -12.10 -1.41 -16.47
C ASP A 303 -13.28 -2.09 -17.18
N ASP A 304 -13.01 -2.92 -18.20
CA ASP A 304 -14.04 -3.69 -18.90
C ASP A 304 -14.71 -4.74 -17.99
N ASP A 305 -13.93 -5.40 -17.11
CA ASP A 305 -14.40 -6.51 -16.28
C ASP A 305 -15.05 -6.03 -14.96
N TYR A 306 -14.55 -4.93 -14.39
CA TYR A 306 -14.89 -4.45 -13.04
C TYR A 306 -15.47 -3.03 -13.01
N GLY A 307 -15.46 -2.29 -14.13
CA GLY A 307 -15.88 -0.89 -14.21
C GLY A 307 -17.40 -0.67 -14.34
N ALA A 308 -18.21 -1.74 -14.40
CA ALA A 308 -19.66 -1.59 -14.47
C ALA A 308 -20.24 -0.98 -13.18
N THR A 309 -20.95 0.15 -13.33
CA THR A 309 -21.66 0.79 -12.21
C THR A 309 -22.75 -0.12 -11.69
N PHE A 310 -22.78 -0.37 -10.38
CA PHE A 310 -23.84 -1.11 -9.72
C PHE A 310 -24.62 -0.30 -8.70
N ALA A 311 -24.07 0.82 -8.22
CA ALA A 311 -24.65 1.69 -7.21
C ALA A 311 -24.14 3.13 -7.37
N LYS A 312 -24.60 4.02 -6.49
CA LYS A 312 -24.14 5.42 -6.41
C LYS A 312 -23.96 5.86 -4.97
N THR A 313 -23.05 6.80 -4.76
CA THR A 313 -22.93 7.54 -3.50
C THR A 313 -23.13 9.04 -3.71
N GLU A 314 -23.89 9.68 -2.83
CA GLU A 314 -24.09 11.13 -2.83
C GLU A 314 -22.92 11.88 -2.21
N VAL A 315 -22.04 11.19 -1.48
CA VAL A 315 -20.96 11.76 -0.68
C VAL A 315 -19.63 11.08 -0.97
N LEU A 316 -18.54 11.77 -0.64
CA LEU A 316 -17.23 11.13 -0.54
C LEU A 316 -17.27 10.15 0.65
N LEU A 317 -16.93 8.88 0.40
CA LEU A 317 -16.70 7.89 1.44
C LEU A 317 -15.20 7.89 1.76
N ASN A 318 -14.85 8.36 2.95
CA ASN A 318 -13.46 8.59 3.34
C ASN A 318 -12.74 7.27 3.62
N GLY A 319 -11.77 6.93 2.80
CA GLY A 319 -10.89 5.76 2.92
C GLY A 319 -9.42 6.15 3.05
N GLU A 320 -9.12 7.41 3.39
CA GLU A 320 -7.75 7.88 3.57
C GLU A 320 -7.09 7.26 4.83
N LYS A 321 -5.74 7.17 4.80
CA LYS A 321 -4.96 6.61 5.91
C LYS A 321 -5.07 7.50 7.16
N ALA A 322 -4.70 8.80 7.00
CA ALA A 322 -4.68 9.79 8.07
C ALA A 322 -4.77 11.23 7.49
N PRO A 323 -5.64 12.13 8.02
CA PRO A 323 -6.72 11.76 8.93
C PRO A 323 -7.72 10.83 8.25
N GLY A 324 -8.14 9.77 8.94
CA GLY A 324 -9.04 8.78 8.36
C GLY A 324 -9.03 7.44 9.07
N ASN A 325 -9.18 6.35 8.31
CA ASN A 325 -9.43 4.99 8.82
C ASN A 325 -8.45 4.49 9.88
N ARG A 326 -7.24 5.04 9.95
CA ARG A 326 -6.21 4.58 10.89
C ARG A 326 -6.01 5.51 12.08
N THR A 327 -6.78 6.59 12.17
CA THR A 327 -6.68 7.60 13.23
C THR A 327 -8.00 7.97 13.86
N GLU A 328 -9.12 7.79 13.13
CA GLU A 328 -10.45 8.23 13.54
C GLU A 328 -11.56 7.41 12.86
N GLU A 329 -12.80 7.59 13.29
CA GLU A 329 -13.98 7.04 12.63
C GLU A 329 -14.19 7.66 11.26
N THR A 330 -14.56 6.83 10.28
CA THR A 330 -14.90 7.31 8.93
C THR A 330 -16.26 6.79 8.47
N ASN A 331 -16.95 7.56 7.64
CA ASN A 331 -18.22 7.14 7.05
C ASN A 331 -18.09 5.89 6.16
N LEU A 332 -16.91 5.63 5.56
CA LEU A 332 -16.65 4.39 4.83
C LEU A 332 -16.45 3.22 5.81
N GLY A 333 -15.78 3.45 6.93
CA GLY A 333 -15.64 2.48 8.01
C GLY A 333 -17.00 2.07 8.58
N ASP A 334 -17.88 3.05 8.79
CA ASP A 334 -19.27 2.81 9.20
C ASP A 334 -20.04 1.97 8.19
N LEU A 335 -19.99 2.35 6.90
CA LEU A 335 -20.66 1.62 5.82
C LEU A 335 -20.20 0.15 5.74
N ILE A 336 -18.89 -0.09 5.86
CA ILE A 336 -18.31 -1.44 5.81
C ILE A 336 -18.76 -2.26 7.03
N THR A 337 -18.68 -1.70 8.23
CA THR A 337 -19.02 -2.43 9.46
C THR A 337 -20.53 -2.67 9.58
N ASP A 338 -21.38 -1.76 9.11
CA ASP A 338 -22.81 -1.98 8.98
C ASP A 338 -23.11 -3.12 7.99
N ALA A 339 -22.37 -3.19 6.86
CA ALA A 339 -22.49 -4.29 5.92
C ALA A 339 -22.09 -5.64 6.54
N LEU A 340 -21.05 -5.68 7.42
CA LEU A 340 -20.67 -6.91 8.12
C LEU A 340 -21.75 -7.41 9.07
N VAL A 341 -22.41 -6.50 9.83
CA VAL A 341 -23.57 -6.85 10.69
C VAL A 341 -24.69 -7.42 9.84
N TRP A 342 -25.10 -6.69 8.78
CA TRP A 342 -26.14 -7.12 7.87
C TRP A 342 -25.82 -8.46 7.19
N GLY A 343 -24.59 -8.63 6.73
CA GLY A 343 -24.13 -9.87 6.08
C GLY A 343 -24.18 -11.06 7.01
N ALA A 344 -23.78 -10.91 8.28
CA ALA A 344 -23.89 -11.93 9.31
C ALA A 344 -25.38 -12.30 9.56
N GLU A 345 -26.24 -11.31 9.78
CA GLU A 345 -27.66 -11.50 10.05
C GLU A 345 -28.41 -12.14 8.88
N LYS A 346 -28.10 -11.71 7.63
CA LYS A 346 -28.65 -12.30 6.40
C LYS A 346 -28.30 -13.79 6.27
N ASN A 347 -27.17 -14.21 6.82
CA ASN A 347 -26.74 -15.61 6.82
C ASN A 347 -27.15 -16.38 8.09
N GLY A 348 -28.01 -15.80 8.91
CA GLY A 348 -28.63 -16.47 10.06
C GLY A 348 -27.85 -16.38 11.36
N GLU A 349 -26.77 -15.60 11.38
CA GLU A 349 -26.02 -15.29 12.60
C GLU A 349 -26.68 -14.16 13.37
N SER A 350 -26.50 -14.16 14.70
CA SER A 350 -26.88 -13.05 15.56
C SER A 350 -25.63 -12.45 16.15
N VAL A 351 -25.35 -11.23 15.79
CA VAL A 351 -24.19 -10.49 16.26
C VAL A 351 -24.61 -9.27 17.07
N ASP A 352 -23.80 -8.89 18.06
CA ASP A 352 -24.03 -7.71 18.87
C ASP A 352 -23.38 -6.47 18.22
N ALA A 353 -22.31 -6.68 17.44
CA ALA A 353 -21.53 -5.61 16.83
C ALA A 353 -20.64 -6.12 15.70
N ALA A 354 -20.00 -5.20 14.98
CA ALA A 354 -18.91 -5.51 14.05
C ALA A 354 -17.68 -4.64 14.33
N VAL A 355 -16.50 -5.19 14.01
CA VAL A 355 -15.21 -4.50 14.06
C VAL A 355 -14.40 -4.87 12.82
N THR A 356 -13.86 -3.87 12.12
CA THR A 356 -12.84 -4.09 11.07
C THR A 356 -11.63 -3.18 11.30
N ASN A 357 -10.45 -3.59 10.86
CA ASN A 357 -9.24 -2.81 11.00
C ASN A 357 -9.14 -1.73 9.91
N GLY A 358 -8.74 -0.53 10.26
CA GLY A 358 -8.54 0.59 9.33
C GLY A 358 -7.51 0.29 8.24
N GLY A 359 -6.52 -0.55 8.55
CA GLY A 359 -5.54 -1.04 7.58
C GLY A 359 -6.13 -1.88 6.46
N GLY A 360 -7.29 -2.49 6.68
CA GLY A 360 -8.06 -3.24 5.70
C GLY A 360 -8.78 -2.38 4.65
N ILE A 361 -8.93 -1.07 4.90
CA ILE A 361 -9.63 -0.10 4.04
C ILE A 361 -8.57 0.74 3.30
N ARG A 362 -8.45 0.58 1.97
CA ARG A 362 -7.26 1.01 1.24
C ARG A 362 -7.44 2.23 0.33
N ALA A 363 -8.66 2.69 0.12
CA ALA A 363 -8.95 3.83 -0.75
C ALA A 363 -10.29 4.48 -0.40
N PRO A 364 -10.48 5.78 -0.69
CA PRO A 364 -11.79 6.42 -0.66
C PRO A 364 -12.63 6.03 -1.88
N ILE A 365 -13.96 6.24 -1.79
CA ILE A 365 -14.87 6.21 -2.93
C ILE A 365 -15.41 7.61 -3.16
N ALA A 366 -15.15 8.20 -4.32
CA ALA A 366 -15.63 9.53 -4.67
C ALA A 366 -17.16 9.56 -4.81
N ALA A 367 -17.78 10.72 -4.56
CA ALA A 367 -19.20 10.91 -4.86
C ALA A 367 -19.50 10.65 -6.34
N GLY A 368 -20.56 9.92 -6.63
CA GLY A 368 -20.95 9.52 -7.98
C GLY A 368 -21.27 8.04 -8.11
N ASP A 369 -20.89 7.46 -9.23
CA ASP A 369 -21.09 6.04 -9.52
C ASP A 369 -20.14 5.18 -8.67
N ILE A 370 -20.64 4.02 -8.20
CA ILE A 370 -19.84 2.99 -7.53
C ILE A 370 -19.75 1.78 -8.45
N THR A 371 -18.53 1.34 -8.71
CA THR A 371 -18.22 0.16 -9.52
C THR A 371 -17.68 -0.99 -8.66
N LYS A 372 -17.65 -2.19 -9.20
CA LYS A 372 -16.97 -3.31 -8.55
C LYS A 372 -15.47 -3.04 -8.36
N LYS A 373 -14.85 -2.30 -9.30
CA LYS A 373 -13.45 -1.89 -9.21
C LYS A 373 -13.20 -1.03 -7.97
N ASP A 374 -14.08 -0.05 -7.69
CA ASP A 374 -13.96 0.81 -6.51
C ASP A 374 -13.98 -0.02 -5.23
N VAL A 375 -14.93 -0.95 -5.10
CA VAL A 375 -15.03 -1.82 -3.92
C VAL A 375 -13.81 -2.73 -3.78
N ASN A 376 -13.32 -3.33 -4.87
CA ASN A 376 -12.11 -4.15 -4.81
C ASN A 376 -10.84 -3.33 -4.53
N THR A 377 -10.82 -2.04 -4.90
CA THR A 377 -9.72 -1.13 -4.54
C THR A 377 -9.77 -0.80 -3.04
N VAL A 378 -10.97 -0.64 -2.47
CA VAL A 378 -11.18 -0.41 -1.03
C VAL A 378 -10.81 -1.66 -0.21
N LEU A 379 -11.24 -2.84 -0.63
CA LEU A 379 -11.08 -4.12 0.09
C LEU A 379 -10.31 -5.16 -0.76
N PRO A 380 -8.99 -4.95 -1.00
CA PRO A 380 -8.25 -5.72 -2.00
C PRO A 380 -7.71 -7.08 -1.50
N PHE A 381 -7.86 -7.40 -0.21
CA PHE A 381 -7.19 -8.56 0.41
C PHE A 381 -7.92 -9.89 0.22
N GLY A 382 -9.18 -9.85 -0.24
CA GLY A 382 -10.04 -11.03 -0.34
C GLY A 382 -10.40 -11.63 1.02
N ASN A 383 -10.39 -10.82 2.07
CA ASN A 383 -10.80 -11.23 3.41
C ASN A 383 -12.26 -11.64 3.43
N THR A 384 -12.60 -12.61 4.29
CA THR A 384 -13.95 -13.14 4.46
C THR A 384 -14.56 -12.73 5.79
N LEU A 385 -15.89 -12.70 5.85
CA LEU A 385 -16.65 -12.40 7.05
C LEU A 385 -16.56 -13.56 8.05
N SER A 386 -16.04 -13.26 9.23
CA SER A 386 -15.89 -14.19 10.36
C SER A 386 -16.67 -13.73 11.59
N ILE A 387 -17.00 -14.68 12.45
CA ILE A 387 -17.66 -14.43 13.74
C ILE A 387 -16.76 -14.86 14.88
N VAL A 388 -16.53 -13.96 15.83
CA VAL A 388 -15.82 -14.27 17.07
C VAL A 388 -16.71 -13.98 18.28
N LYS A 389 -16.65 -14.84 19.31
CA LYS A 389 -17.34 -14.60 20.59
C LYS A 389 -16.31 -14.33 21.68
N VAL A 390 -16.25 -13.08 22.08
CA VAL A 390 -15.29 -12.55 23.06
C VAL A 390 -16.00 -12.09 24.31
N THR A 391 -15.32 -12.16 25.44
CA THR A 391 -15.78 -11.49 26.66
C THR A 391 -15.63 -9.97 26.52
N GLY A 392 -16.36 -9.18 27.32
CA GLY A 392 -16.16 -7.73 27.33
C GLY A 392 -14.72 -7.35 27.69
N ALA A 393 -14.06 -8.10 28.57
CA ALA A 393 -12.65 -7.89 28.90
C ALA A 393 -11.73 -8.12 27.68
N GLU A 394 -11.96 -9.17 26.88
CA GLU A 394 -11.21 -9.45 25.63
C GLU A 394 -11.48 -8.41 24.54
N LEU A 395 -12.72 -7.90 24.43
CA LEU A 395 -13.05 -6.81 23.53
C LEU A 395 -12.35 -5.51 23.93
N LEU A 396 -12.36 -5.20 25.23
CA LEU A 396 -11.69 -4.02 25.77
C LEU A 396 -10.16 -4.11 25.61
N GLU A 397 -9.56 -5.30 25.83
CA GLU A 397 -8.15 -5.56 25.54
C GLU A 397 -7.83 -5.31 24.06
N ALA A 398 -8.66 -5.80 23.14
CA ALA A 398 -8.46 -5.63 21.71
C ALA A 398 -8.50 -4.15 21.29
N LEU A 399 -9.48 -3.37 21.79
CA LEU A 399 -9.60 -1.96 21.48
C LEU A 399 -8.49 -1.10 22.11
N GLU A 400 -8.04 -1.43 23.34
CA GLU A 400 -6.90 -0.76 23.98
C GLU A 400 -5.61 -1.03 23.18
N ALA A 401 -5.37 -2.29 22.77
CA ALA A 401 -4.20 -2.65 21.98
C ALA A 401 -4.23 -2.03 20.58
N SER A 402 -5.39 -1.91 19.94
CA SER A 402 -5.52 -1.38 18.57
C SER A 402 -5.49 0.15 18.48
N THR A 403 -5.47 0.84 19.62
CA THR A 403 -5.38 2.29 19.68
C THR A 403 -4.12 2.78 20.40
N PHE A 404 -3.12 1.92 20.56
CA PHE A 404 -1.94 2.20 21.40
C PHE A 404 -1.16 3.44 20.94
N SER A 405 -1.06 3.69 19.65
CA SER A 405 -0.33 4.82 19.06
C SER A 405 -1.20 6.05 18.77
N THR A 406 -2.54 5.93 18.83
CA THR A 406 -3.46 7.06 18.55
C THR A 406 -3.06 8.31 19.35
N PRO A 407 -2.88 9.49 18.71
CA PRO A 407 -3.42 9.89 17.40
C PRO A 407 -2.58 9.49 16.18
N GLU A 408 -1.40 8.89 16.37
CA GLU A 408 -0.62 8.39 15.25
C GLU A 408 -1.33 7.21 14.55
N ALA A 409 -1.16 7.14 13.22
CA ALA A 409 -1.85 6.15 12.41
C ALA A 409 -1.37 4.73 12.70
N ILE A 410 -2.34 3.81 12.90
CA ILE A 410 -2.07 2.38 13.06
C ILE A 410 -3.00 1.54 12.20
N GLY A 411 -2.45 0.49 11.54
CA GLY A 411 -3.24 -0.43 10.73
C GLY A 411 -4.38 -1.12 11.50
N GLY A 412 -4.14 -1.42 12.77
CA GLY A 412 -5.11 -2.03 13.66
C GLY A 412 -6.25 -1.10 14.14
N PHE A 413 -6.21 0.22 13.90
CA PHE A 413 -7.25 1.14 14.37
C PHE A 413 -8.66 0.63 13.99
N PRO A 414 -9.60 0.52 14.95
CA PRO A 414 -10.89 -0.10 14.70
C PRO A 414 -11.84 0.84 13.98
N GLN A 415 -12.57 0.31 13.00
CA GLN A 415 -13.84 0.85 12.53
C GLN A 415 -14.93 -0.07 13.05
N VAL A 416 -16.06 0.48 13.55
CA VAL A 416 -17.01 -0.31 14.31
C VAL A 416 -18.48 -0.06 13.92
N SER A 417 -19.32 -1.08 14.10
CA SER A 417 -20.79 -0.95 14.15
C SER A 417 -21.31 -1.60 15.42
N GLY A 418 -22.27 -0.95 16.08
CA GLY A 418 -22.87 -1.45 17.32
C GLY A 418 -21.97 -1.30 18.55
N ILE A 419 -20.85 -0.61 18.48
CA ILE A 419 -19.99 -0.28 19.65
C ILE A 419 -19.85 1.24 19.72
N GLU A 420 -20.00 1.79 20.92
CA GLU A 420 -19.66 3.19 21.22
C GLU A 420 -18.51 3.22 22.22
N PHE A 421 -17.42 3.88 21.88
CA PHE A 421 -16.26 3.98 22.76
C PHE A 421 -15.48 5.27 22.60
N THR A 422 -14.64 5.57 23.59
CA THR A 422 -13.77 6.75 23.63
C THR A 422 -12.33 6.32 23.78
N VAL A 423 -11.41 6.99 23.08
CA VAL A 423 -9.95 6.90 23.23
C VAL A 423 -9.43 8.19 23.83
N ASP A 424 -8.85 8.13 25.03
CA ASP A 424 -8.27 9.28 25.73
C ASP A 424 -6.76 9.35 25.42
N THR A 425 -6.38 10.20 24.46
CA THR A 425 -4.99 10.35 24.03
C THR A 425 -4.11 11.12 25.03
N ALA A 426 -4.71 11.72 26.07
CA ALA A 426 -3.94 12.30 27.18
C ALA A 426 -3.32 11.25 28.09
N LYS A 427 -3.75 9.99 27.97
CA LYS A 427 -3.22 8.86 28.73
C LYS A 427 -2.28 8.04 27.85
N GLU A 428 -1.18 7.59 28.45
CA GLU A 428 -0.23 6.72 27.79
C GLU A 428 -0.73 5.27 27.74
N PHE A 429 -0.38 4.56 26.67
CA PHE A 429 -0.58 3.12 26.58
C PHE A 429 0.36 2.41 27.59
N ASP A 430 -0.18 1.57 28.43
CA ASP A 430 0.58 0.78 29.40
C ASP A 430 0.98 -0.55 28.75
N ALA A 431 2.17 -0.59 28.13
CA ALA A 431 2.67 -1.75 27.40
C ALA A 431 3.08 -2.88 28.34
N GLY A 432 2.44 -4.03 28.18
CA GLY A 432 2.81 -5.29 28.84
C GLY A 432 3.79 -6.13 28.02
N ASP A 433 3.70 -7.46 28.16
CA ASP A 433 4.49 -8.40 27.37
C ASP A 433 4.05 -8.37 25.89
N LEU A 434 4.96 -8.73 24.98
CA LEU A 434 4.61 -8.95 23.57
C LEU A 434 3.58 -10.08 23.45
N TYR A 435 2.63 -9.92 22.53
CA TYR A 435 1.81 -11.04 22.11
C TYR A 435 2.67 -12.13 21.47
N PRO A 436 2.33 -13.42 21.63
CA PRO A 436 3.10 -14.51 21.07
C PRO A 436 3.26 -14.41 19.53
N GLY A 437 4.51 -14.34 19.08
CA GLY A 437 4.82 -14.24 17.64
C GLY A 437 4.51 -12.90 17.01
N SER A 438 4.34 -11.85 17.79
CA SER A 438 3.95 -10.51 17.36
C SER A 438 5.00 -9.47 17.73
N THR A 439 4.98 -8.35 17.03
CA THR A 439 5.71 -7.12 17.40
C THR A 439 4.88 -6.20 18.32
N TYR A 440 3.60 -6.52 18.53
CA TYR A 440 2.68 -5.73 19.34
C TYR A 440 2.62 -6.21 20.79
N HIS A 441 2.41 -5.26 21.71
CA HIS A 441 2.29 -5.50 23.12
C HIS A 441 0.83 -5.71 23.55
N LYS A 442 0.63 -6.68 24.43
CA LYS A 442 -0.59 -6.75 25.23
C LYS A 442 -0.65 -5.55 26.16
N PRO A 443 -1.81 -4.91 26.38
CA PRO A 443 -1.92 -3.89 27.43
C PRO A 443 -1.69 -4.52 28.82
N ALA A 444 -0.81 -3.93 29.64
CA ALA A 444 -0.64 -4.32 31.03
C ALA A 444 -1.83 -3.86 31.89
N SER A 445 -2.46 -2.75 31.52
CA SER A 445 -3.71 -2.25 32.10
C SER A 445 -4.54 -1.54 31.04
N ILE A 446 -5.85 -1.51 31.23
CA ILE A 446 -6.77 -0.71 30.41
C ILE A 446 -6.71 0.72 30.91
N ASN A 447 -6.30 1.62 30.06
CA ASN A 447 -6.00 2.99 30.46
C ASN A 447 -6.66 4.05 29.57
N ARG A 448 -6.62 3.85 28.25
CA ARG A 448 -7.02 4.84 27.24
C ARG A 448 -8.46 4.64 26.76
N VAL A 449 -8.91 3.39 26.61
CA VAL A 449 -10.21 3.04 26.04
C VAL A 449 -11.28 2.92 27.10
N ALA A 450 -12.44 3.51 26.84
CA ALA A 450 -13.65 3.33 27.61
C ALA A 450 -14.83 3.01 26.67
N ILE A 451 -15.34 1.77 26.73
CA ILE A 451 -16.53 1.34 25.97
C ILE A 451 -17.78 1.80 26.73
N ALA A 452 -18.65 2.55 26.07
CA ALA A 452 -19.93 2.99 26.62
C ALA A 452 -21.03 1.95 26.40
N SER A 453 -21.16 1.44 25.17
CA SER A 453 -22.22 0.50 24.82
C SER A 453 -21.76 -0.54 23.79
N VAL A 454 -22.40 -1.73 23.81
CA VAL A 454 -22.30 -2.76 22.77
C VAL A 454 -23.70 -3.31 22.46
N GLY A 455 -24.07 -3.34 21.20
CA GLY A 455 -25.41 -3.78 20.76
C GLY A 455 -26.53 -2.90 21.31
N GLY A 456 -26.27 -1.60 21.52
CA GLY A 456 -27.22 -0.65 22.09
C GLY A 456 -27.52 -0.85 23.60
N LYS A 457 -26.67 -1.62 24.31
CA LYS A 457 -26.76 -1.85 25.75
C LYS A 457 -25.50 -1.36 26.44
N ASP A 458 -25.64 -0.92 27.70
CA ASP A 458 -24.49 -0.55 28.53
C ASP A 458 -23.45 -1.67 28.52
N PHE A 459 -22.19 -1.30 28.38
CA PHE A 459 -21.08 -2.25 28.34
C PHE A 459 -20.93 -3.04 29.65
N ASP A 460 -20.78 -4.35 29.54
CA ASP A 460 -20.44 -5.24 30.65
C ASP A 460 -19.20 -6.05 30.34
N GLU A 461 -18.12 -5.81 31.06
CA GLU A 461 -16.83 -6.48 30.90
C GLU A 461 -16.93 -8.02 31.04
N LYS A 462 -17.94 -8.51 31.77
CA LYS A 462 -18.17 -9.94 32.01
C LYS A 462 -19.12 -10.60 31.02
N ALA A 463 -19.85 -9.83 30.23
CA ALA A 463 -20.72 -10.36 29.18
C ALA A 463 -19.89 -11.01 28.08
N THR A 464 -20.53 -11.84 27.29
CA THR A 464 -19.95 -12.35 26.04
C THR A 464 -20.68 -11.70 24.88
N TYR A 465 -19.90 -11.13 23.97
CA TYR A 465 -20.38 -10.45 22.77
C TYR A 465 -20.04 -11.26 21.52
N SER A 466 -20.97 -11.32 20.58
CA SER A 466 -20.78 -11.93 19.26
C SER A 466 -20.41 -10.81 18.28
N ILE A 467 -19.19 -10.81 17.78
CA ILE A 467 -18.62 -9.76 16.92
C ILE A 467 -18.42 -10.30 15.52
N ALA A 468 -18.99 -9.60 14.53
CA ALA A 468 -18.66 -9.79 13.12
C ALA A 468 -17.34 -9.09 12.81
N THR A 469 -16.42 -9.77 12.13
CA THR A 469 -15.11 -9.23 11.79
C THR A 469 -14.58 -9.88 10.51
N ASN A 470 -13.36 -9.57 10.09
CA ASN A 470 -12.73 -10.28 8.98
C ASN A 470 -11.89 -11.48 9.48
N ASP A 471 -11.63 -12.43 8.59
CA ASP A 471 -10.85 -13.64 8.85
C ASP A 471 -9.42 -13.33 9.33
N PHE A 472 -8.81 -12.26 8.82
CA PHE A 472 -7.48 -11.80 9.23
C PHE A 472 -7.46 -11.39 10.72
N MET A 473 -8.40 -10.55 11.16
CA MET A 473 -8.51 -10.14 12.56
C MET A 473 -8.95 -11.31 13.46
N ALA A 474 -9.87 -12.14 12.96
CA ALA A 474 -10.27 -13.36 13.65
C ALA A 474 -9.10 -14.33 13.88
N ALA A 475 -8.11 -14.34 13.01
CA ALA A 475 -6.86 -15.09 13.15
C ALA A 475 -5.80 -14.39 14.02
N GLY A 476 -6.07 -13.18 14.53
CA GLY A 476 -5.17 -12.40 15.39
C GLY A 476 -4.25 -11.44 14.65
N GLY A 477 -4.61 -11.08 13.42
CA GLY A 477 -3.91 -10.08 12.63
C GLY A 477 -3.90 -8.71 13.30
N ASP A 478 -2.93 -7.88 12.95
CA ASP A 478 -2.64 -6.62 13.62
C ASP A 478 -2.53 -6.84 15.14
N THR A 479 -3.27 -6.10 15.93
CA THR A 479 -3.28 -6.14 17.41
C THR A 479 -4.38 -7.03 18.00
N TYR A 480 -5.15 -7.78 17.18
CA TYR A 480 -6.36 -8.50 17.59
C TYR A 480 -6.10 -9.92 18.12
N TYR A 481 -5.01 -10.14 18.82
CA TYR A 481 -4.68 -11.45 19.41
C TYR A 481 -5.81 -11.99 20.31
N ALA A 482 -6.54 -11.11 21.01
CA ALA A 482 -7.70 -11.50 21.83
C ALA A 482 -8.79 -12.18 21.00
N PHE A 483 -8.98 -11.82 19.72
CA PHE A 483 -9.93 -12.48 18.81
C PHE A 483 -9.47 -13.88 18.42
N ALA A 484 -8.17 -14.08 18.14
CA ALA A 484 -7.64 -15.41 17.85
C ALA A 484 -7.76 -16.38 19.04
N SER A 485 -7.68 -15.86 20.26
CA SER A 485 -7.81 -16.65 21.50
C SER A 485 -9.25 -16.94 21.90
N ALA A 486 -10.25 -16.38 21.18
CA ALA A 486 -11.67 -16.56 21.46
C ALA A 486 -12.08 -18.04 21.34
N LYS A 487 -12.93 -18.49 22.27
CA LYS A 487 -13.41 -19.89 22.27
C LYS A 487 -14.30 -20.25 21.09
N THR A 488 -14.94 -19.27 20.52
CA THR A 488 -15.78 -19.41 19.32
C THR A 488 -15.24 -18.44 18.29
N ASN A 489 -14.72 -19.01 17.22
CA ASN A 489 -14.13 -18.27 16.11
C ASN A 489 -14.33 -19.12 14.85
N TYR A 490 -15.06 -18.62 13.88
CA TYR A 490 -15.32 -19.33 12.63
C TYR A 490 -15.59 -18.37 11.49
N ASP A 491 -15.12 -18.75 10.32
CA ASP A 491 -15.29 -18.04 9.06
C ASP A 491 -16.59 -18.49 8.36
N LEU A 492 -17.36 -17.52 7.84
CA LEU A 492 -18.56 -17.78 7.03
C LEU A 492 -18.20 -18.02 5.56
N GLY A 493 -16.97 -17.75 5.14
CA GLY A 493 -16.51 -17.90 3.76
C GLY A 493 -17.15 -16.89 2.79
N LEU A 494 -17.68 -15.78 3.30
CA LEU A 494 -18.30 -14.73 2.51
C LEU A 494 -17.28 -13.61 2.27
N PRO A 495 -16.85 -13.35 1.01
CA PRO A 495 -15.91 -12.25 0.74
C PRO A 495 -16.49 -10.91 1.18
N MET A 496 -15.71 -10.11 1.91
CA MET A 496 -16.15 -8.82 2.44
C MET A 496 -16.55 -7.81 1.35
N ASP A 497 -15.86 -7.82 0.24
CA ASP A 497 -16.19 -6.98 -0.91
C ASP A 497 -17.55 -7.34 -1.52
N GLU A 498 -17.89 -8.64 -1.58
CA GLU A 498 -19.21 -9.09 -2.02
C GLU A 498 -20.29 -8.74 -0.99
N VAL A 499 -20.01 -8.90 0.32
CA VAL A 499 -20.93 -8.50 1.41
C VAL A 499 -21.24 -7.00 1.33
N LEU A 500 -20.22 -6.16 1.14
CA LEU A 500 -20.41 -4.71 0.99
C LEU A 500 -21.23 -4.35 -0.26
N MET A 501 -20.93 -4.98 -1.41
CA MET A 501 -21.69 -4.77 -2.63
C MET A 501 -23.16 -5.20 -2.49
N ASP A 502 -23.40 -6.33 -1.85
CA ASP A 502 -24.76 -6.84 -1.62
C ASP A 502 -25.53 -5.96 -0.65
N TYR A 503 -24.90 -5.49 0.44
CA TYR A 503 -25.50 -4.53 1.37
C TYR A 503 -25.94 -3.25 0.65
N ILE A 504 -25.05 -2.65 -0.16
CA ILE A 504 -25.38 -1.44 -0.91
C ILE A 504 -26.53 -1.68 -1.90
N LYS A 505 -26.57 -2.85 -2.57
CA LYS A 505 -27.63 -3.17 -3.54
C LYS A 505 -28.95 -3.49 -2.88
N GLU A 506 -28.93 -4.38 -1.89
CA GLU A 506 -30.16 -4.99 -1.36
C GLU A 506 -30.77 -4.20 -0.21
N GLU A 507 -29.94 -3.72 0.73
CA GLU A 507 -30.41 -2.98 1.90
C GLU A 507 -30.57 -1.50 1.59
N LEU A 508 -29.55 -0.89 0.95
CA LEU A 508 -29.58 0.54 0.60
C LEU A 508 -30.23 0.83 -0.75
N GLY A 509 -30.73 -0.19 -1.46
CA GLY A 509 -31.39 -0.03 -2.75
C GLY A 509 -30.52 0.57 -3.86
N GLY A 510 -29.19 0.40 -3.79
CA GLY A 510 -28.23 0.90 -4.75
C GLY A 510 -27.81 2.36 -4.56
N ALA A 511 -28.13 2.97 -3.40
CA ALA A 511 -27.81 4.38 -3.13
C ALA A 511 -27.26 4.59 -1.71
N VAL A 512 -26.01 5.03 -1.61
CA VAL A 512 -25.43 5.50 -0.36
C VAL A 512 -25.73 7.00 -0.24
N THR A 513 -26.67 7.36 0.67
CA THR A 513 -27.18 8.73 0.77
C THR A 513 -26.39 9.58 1.76
N ALA A 514 -26.43 10.89 1.58
CA ALA A 514 -25.85 11.85 2.51
C ALA A 514 -26.55 11.83 3.89
N GLU A 515 -27.84 11.43 3.96
CA GLU A 515 -28.57 11.29 5.23
C GLU A 515 -28.01 10.14 6.07
N ALA A 516 -27.63 9.02 5.42
CA ALA A 516 -27.14 7.82 6.11
C ALA A 516 -25.63 7.86 6.39
N TYR A 517 -24.82 8.36 5.44
CA TYR A 517 -23.35 8.26 5.48
C TYR A 517 -22.64 9.58 5.11
N GLY A 518 -23.31 10.74 5.31
CA GLY A 518 -22.70 12.05 5.04
C GLY A 518 -21.57 12.41 5.99
N GLU A 519 -21.73 12.02 7.24
CA GLU A 519 -20.76 12.22 8.33
C GLU A 519 -20.56 10.88 9.07
N PRO A 520 -19.45 10.69 9.79
CA PRO A 520 -19.28 9.54 10.69
C PRO A 520 -20.41 9.50 11.74
N ALA A 521 -20.80 8.29 12.13
CA ALA A 521 -21.96 8.08 13.02
C ALA A 521 -21.71 8.49 14.48
N GLY A 522 -20.47 8.79 14.86
CA GLY A 522 -20.08 9.18 16.22
C GLY A 522 -19.92 8.00 17.18
N ARG A 523 -19.56 6.83 16.65
CA ARG A 523 -19.32 5.59 17.40
C ARG A 523 -17.98 5.60 18.12
N ILE A 524 -16.99 6.34 17.57
CA ILE A 524 -15.65 6.45 18.09
C ILE A 524 -15.34 7.90 18.41
N THR A 525 -15.02 8.18 19.67
CA THR A 525 -14.58 9.52 20.09
C THR A 525 -13.10 9.49 20.48
N VAL A 526 -12.26 10.18 19.73
CA VAL A 526 -10.86 10.41 20.08
C VAL A 526 -10.76 11.75 20.82
N LEU A 527 -10.39 11.69 22.09
CA LEU A 527 -10.19 12.91 22.91
C LEU A 527 -8.78 13.42 22.71
N GLU A 528 -8.65 14.58 22.06
CA GLU A 528 -7.37 15.24 21.89
C GLU A 528 -6.89 15.89 23.20
N VAL A 529 -5.56 15.90 23.37
CA VAL A 529 -4.94 16.74 24.41
C VAL A 529 -5.17 18.20 24.05
N THR A 530 -6.14 18.85 24.68
CA THR A 530 -6.21 20.31 24.66
C THR A 530 -4.97 20.85 25.38
N VAL A 531 -3.90 21.11 24.66
CA VAL A 531 -2.82 21.95 25.15
C VAL A 531 -3.46 23.32 25.39
N ALA A 532 -3.76 23.62 26.63
CA ALA A 532 -4.21 24.97 27.00
C ALA A 532 -3.13 25.92 26.52
N THR A 533 -3.43 26.69 25.48
CA THR A 533 -2.59 27.82 25.09
C THR A 533 -2.33 28.61 26.36
N PRO A 534 -1.06 28.91 26.73
CA PRO A 534 -0.80 29.76 27.88
C PRO A 534 -1.60 31.05 27.68
N VAL A 535 -2.47 31.34 28.61
CA VAL A 535 -3.16 32.65 28.66
C VAL A 535 -2.01 33.64 28.83
N GLU A 536 -1.69 34.38 27.78
CA GLU A 536 -0.81 35.54 27.88
C GLU A 536 -1.46 36.48 28.92
N GLU A 537 -0.80 36.66 30.06
CA GLU A 537 -1.16 37.72 30.98
C GLU A 537 -1.21 39.06 30.20
N PRO A 538 -2.25 39.87 30.36
CA PRO A 538 -2.35 41.12 29.62
C PRO A 538 -1.14 41.99 29.95
N ALA A 539 -0.26 42.17 28.97
CA ALA A 539 0.84 43.13 29.06
C ALA A 539 0.28 44.53 29.33
N ALA A 540 0.85 45.19 30.32
CA ALA A 540 0.52 46.55 30.72
C ALA A 540 0.53 47.50 29.52
N GLU A 541 -0.52 48.32 29.40
CA GLU A 541 -0.69 49.37 28.37
C GLU A 541 0.54 50.27 28.25
N ALA A 542 1.14 50.29 27.08
CA ALA A 542 2.05 51.34 26.63
C ALA A 542 1.26 52.47 25.92
N PRO A 543 1.68 53.73 26.00
CA PRO A 543 0.85 54.87 25.56
C PRO A 543 0.68 54.90 24.03
N ALA A 544 -0.50 55.39 23.62
CA ALA A 544 -0.95 55.51 22.24
C ALA A 544 0.02 56.35 21.35
N GLU A 545 0.45 55.79 20.23
CA GLU A 545 1.00 56.52 19.11
C GLU A 545 -0.10 56.95 18.13
N GLU A 546 0.07 58.14 17.52
CA GLU A 546 -0.85 58.77 16.58
C GLU A 546 -1.02 57.94 15.28
N PRO A 547 -2.21 57.97 14.64
CA PRO A 547 -2.44 57.18 13.43
C PRO A 547 -1.76 57.74 12.18
N ALA A 548 -1.05 56.85 11.44
CA ALA A 548 -0.50 57.13 10.12
C ALA A 548 -1.62 57.21 9.04
N PRO A 549 -1.35 57.94 7.92
CA PRO A 549 -2.37 58.22 6.91
C PRO A 549 -2.84 56.99 6.13
N VAL A 550 -4.10 56.95 5.83
CA VAL A 550 -4.79 55.90 5.04
C VAL A 550 -4.35 56.03 3.57
N GLU A 551 -3.76 54.99 2.98
CA GLU A 551 -3.58 54.84 1.53
C GLU A 551 -4.93 54.48 0.85
N GLU A 552 -5.24 55.12 -0.28
CA GLU A 552 -6.39 54.81 -1.12
C GLU A 552 -6.26 53.45 -1.79
N PRO A 553 -7.35 52.70 -1.96
CA PRO A 553 -7.33 51.39 -2.61
C PRO A 553 -7.12 51.50 -4.15
N ALA A 554 -6.26 50.64 -4.69
CA ALA A 554 -6.02 50.49 -6.11
C ALA A 554 -7.28 49.94 -6.84
N PRO A 555 -7.51 50.32 -8.13
CA PRO A 555 -8.68 49.91 -8.88
C PRO A 555 -8.65 48.43 -9.25
N GLU A 556 -9.83 47.79 -9.20
CA GLU A 556 -10.07 46.40 -9.65
C GLU A 556 -9.71 46.19 -11.13
N PRO A 557 -9.16 45.02 -11.50
CA PRO A 557 -8.90 44.70 -12.91
C PRO A 557 -10.19 44.33 -13.65
N GLU A 558 -10.29 44.80 -14.91
CA GLU A 558 -11.41 44.51 -15.83
C GLU A 558 -11.52 43.01 -16.13
N PRO A 559 -12.74 42.46 -16.33
CA PRO A 559 -12.93 41.05 -16.62
C PRO A 559 -12.46 40.69 -18.05
N ALA A 560 -11.79 39.55 -18.15
CA ALA A 560 -11.32 38.94 -19.38
C ALA A 560 -12.52 38.51 -20.30
N PRO A 561 -12.35 38.47 -21.63
CA PRO A 561 -13.42 38.11 -22.56
C PRO A 561 -13.81 36.63 -22.41
N VAL A 562 -15.12 36.40 -22.51
CA VAL A 562 -15.74 35.06 -22.51
C VAL A 562 -15.47 34.40 -23.87
N GLU A 563 -14.80 33.23 -23.86
CA GLU A 563 -14.69 32.38 -25.06
C GLU A 563 -16.02 31.69 -25.37
N GLU A 564 -16.38 31.68 -26.64
CA GLU A 564 -17.54 30.93 -27.15
C GLU A 564 -17.35 29.42 -27.02
N PRO A 565 -18.39 28.63 -26.71
CA PRO A 565 -18.28 27.18 -26.57
C PRO A 565 -18.06 26.49 -27.91
N ALA A 566 -17.14 25.53 -27.93
CA ALA A 566 -16.86 24.67 -29.08
C ALA A 566 -18.06 23.78 -29.45
N PRO A 567 -18.26 23.41 -30.74
CA PRO A 567 -19.37 22.59 -31.18
C PRO A 567 -19.26 21.13 -30.65
N ALA A 568 -20.44 20.57 -30.35
CA ALA A 568 -20.60 19.22 -29.82
C ALA A 568 -20.06 18.13 -30.80
N PRO A 569 -19.48 17.03 -30.28
CA PRO A 569 -19.02 15.90 -31.10
C PRO A 569 -20.21 15.13 -31.70
N ALA A 570 -19.98 14.55 -32.88
CA ALA A 570 -20.94 13.73 -33.62
C ALA A 570 -21.21 12.39 -32.88
N PRO A 571 -22.41 11.79 -33.04
CA PRO A 571 -22.76 10.56 -32.32
C PRO A 571 -21.91 9.36 -32.79
N GLU A 572 -21.46 8.58 -31.82
CA GLU A 572 -20.80 7.29 -32.04
C GLU A 572 -21.74 6.27 -32.70
N PRO A 573 -21.22 5.34 -33.50
CA PRO A 573 -22.02 4.27 -34.08
C PRO A 573 -22.41 3.21 -33.05
N GLU A 574 -23.64 2.70 -33.12
CA GLU A 574 -24.19 1.65 -32.28
C GLU A 574 -23.30 0.39 -32.28
N PRO A 575 -23.16 -0.30 -31.11
CA PRO A 575 -22.37 -1.52 -31.00
C PRO A 575 -23.02 -2.66 -31.80
N ALA A 576 -22.17 -3.39 -32.54
CA ALA A 576 -22.56 -4.60 -33.26
C ALA A 576 -22.94 -5.71 -32.25
N PRO A 577 -23.90 -6.60 -32.60
CA PRO A 577 -24.34 -7.67 -31.69
C PRO A 577 -23.22 -8.69 -31.45
N ALA A 578 -23.12 -9.15 -30.20
CA ALA A 578 -22.15 -10.14 -29.73
C ALA A 578 -22.23 -11.45 -30.55
N PRO A 579 -21.09 -12.05 -30.94
CA PRO A 579 -21.10 -13.34 -31.65
C PRO A 579 -21.48 -14.47 -30.70
N THR A 580 -22.55 -15.18 -31.02
CA THR A 580 -22.86 -16.51 -30.47
C THR A 580 -21.85 -17.51 -31.02
N VAL A 581 -20.96 -18.02 -30.16
CA VAL A 581 -20.01 -19.08 -30.54
C VAL A 581 -20.74 -20.44 -30.47
N ALA A 582 -20.77 -21.14 -31.60
CA ALA A 582 -21.27 -22.51 -31.69
C ALA A 582 -20.24 -23.49 -31.09
N GLU A 583 -20.73 -24.66 -30.58
CA GLU A 583 -19.93 -25.85 -30.25
C GLU A 583 -18.81 -26.06 -31.26
N GLY A 584 -17.55 -26.18 -30.78
CA GLY A 584 -16.41 -26.36 -31.71
C GLY A 584 -15.04 -26.40 -31.04
N ASP A 585 -14.05 -26.69 -31.85
CA ASP A 585 -12.65 -26.68 -31.44
C ASP A 585 -12.14 -25.22 -31.38
N TYR A 586 -11.47 -24.87 -30.27
CA TYR A 586 -10.80 -23.59 -30.08
C TYR A 586 -9.29 -23.78 -30.08
N VAL A 587 -8.55 -22.97 -30.82
CA VAL A 587 -7.08 -22.99 -30.83
C VAL A 587 -6.56 -21.92 -29.90
N VAL A 588 -5.86 -22.33 -28.84
CA VAL A 588 -5.27 -21.43 -27.83
C VAL A 588 -4.29 -20.45 -28.48
N LYS A 589 -4.47 -19.17 -28.22
CA LYS A 589 -3.63 -18.06 -28.70
C LYS A 589 -2.74 -17.53 -27.56
N SER A 590 -1.80 -16.68 -27.90
CA SER A 590 -0.99 -15.97 -26.91
C SER A 590 -1.88 -15.10 -26.02
N GLY A 591 -1.75 -15.27 -24.69
CA GLY A 591 -2.55 -14.55 -23.70
C GLY A 591 -3.85 -15.23 -23.29
N ASP A 592 -4.22 -16.37 -23.90
CA ASP A 592 -5.41 -17.11 -23.51
C ASP A 592 -5.22 -17.87 -22.20
N CYS A 593 -6.26 -17.84 -21.37
CA CYS A 593 -6.47 -18.76 -20.26
C CYS A 593 -7.88 -19.36 -20.35
N LEU A 594 -8.14 -20.44 -19.63
CA LEU A 594 -9.48 -21.08 -19.68
C LEU A 594 -10.60 -20.11 -19.32
N TRP A 595 -10.33 -19.16 -18.44
CA TRP A 595 -11.30 -18.13 -18.04
C TRP A 595 -11.62 -17.17 -19.18
N SER A 596 -10.59 -16.65 -19.90
CA SER A 596 -10.80 -15.78 -21.06
C SER A 596 -11.49 -16.50 -22.22
N ILE A 597 -11.15 -17.77 -22.43
CA ILE A 597 -11.80 -18.61 -23.45
C ILE A 597 -13.29 -18.86 -23.06
N ALA A 598 -13.59 -19.12 -21.78
CA ALA A 598 -14.96 -19.27 -21.30
C ALA A 598 -15.76 -17.96 -21.38
N GLN A 599 -15.13 -16.84 -21.08
CA GLN A 599 -15.73 -15.51 -21.22
C GLN A 599 -16.17 -15.27 -22.67
N ASN A 600 -15.29 -15.61 -23.64
CA ASN A 600 -15.56 -15.45 -25.06
C ASN A 600 -16.61 -16.45 -25.59
N ALA A 601 -16.62 -17.68 -25.06
CA ALA A 601 -17.49 -18.76 -25.52
C ALA A 601 -18.90 -18.70 -24.90
N TYR A 602 -18.99 -18.37 -23.62
CA TYR A 602 -20.22 -18.46 -22.83
C TYR A 602 -20.73 -17.11 -22.31
N GLY A 603 -19.99 -16.01 -22.56
CA GLY A 603 -20.31 -14.71 -21.99
C GLY A 603 -19.97 -14.57 -20.50
N THR A 604 -19.35 -15.58 -19.90
CA THR A 604 -18.92 -15.57 -18.50
C THR A 604 -17.69 -16.45 -18.28
N GLY A 605 -16.63 -15.90 -17.72
CA GLY A 605 -15.41 -16.63 -17.35
C GLY A 605 -15.64 -17.68 -16.26
N ARG A 606 -16.71 -17.57 -15.47
CA ARG A 606 -17.05 -18.52 -14.38
C ARG A 606 -17.30 -19.96 -14.86
N GLN A 607 -17.57 -20.16 -16.15
CA GLN A 607 -17.76 -21.48 -16.75
C GLN A 607 -16.46 -22.10 -17.31
N TRP A 608 -15.29 -21.57 -16.96
CA TRP A 608 -14.00 -22.12 -17.37
C TRP A 608 -13.81 -23.61 -17.02
N ASN A 609 -14.43 -24.04 -15.90
CA ASN A 609 -14.41 -25.42 -15.45
C ASN A 609 -15.11 -26.37 -16.43
N VAL A 610 -16.12 -25.93 -17.18
CA VAL A 610 -16.82 -26.72 -18.22
C VAL A 610 -15.84 -27.04 -19.34
N ILE A 611 -15.03 -26.06 -19.78
CA ILE A 611 -13.99 -26.26 -20.78
C ILE A 611 -12.89 -27.16 -20.22
N TYR A 612 -12.47 -26.96 -18.97
CA TYR A 612 -11.45 -27.78 -18.34
C TYR A 612 -11.85 -29.24 -18.24
N GLU A 613 -13.05 -29.55 -17.75
CA GLU A 613 -13.55 -30.92 -17.63
C GLU A 613 -13.65 -31.61 -19.00
N ALA A 614 -14.09 -30.91 -20.04
CA ALA A 614 -14.14 -31.44 -21.40
C ALA A 614 -12.76 -31.77 -21.97
N ASN A 615 -11.71 -31.07 -21.50
CA ASN A 615 -10.33 -31.19 -22.01
C ASN A 615 -9.35 -31.82 -21.00
N LYS A 616 -9.82 -32.37 -19.90
CA LYS A 616 -9.01 -32.88 -18.77
C LYS A 616 -7.99 -33.97 -19.16
N ALA A 617 -8.22 -34.68 -20.27
CA ALA A 617 -7.27 -35.63 -20.82
C ALA A 617 -6.03 -34.93 -21.46
N ALA A 618 -6.24 -33.73 -22.00
CA ALA A 618 -5.21 -32.94 -22.69
C ALA A 618 -4.59 -31.86 -21.80
N ILE A 619 -5.33 -31.38 -20.78
CA ILE A 619 -4.91 -30.34 -19.83
C ILE A 619 -4.82 -30.99 -18.46
N LYS A 620 -3.59 -31.14 -17.93
CA LYS A 620 -3.37 -31.67 -16.57
C LYS A 620 -3.49 -30.62 -15.49
N ASN A 621 -3.16 -29.37 -15.81
CA ASN A 621 -3.28 -28.21 -14.95
C ASN A 621 -4.07 -27.14 -15.70
N PRO A 622 -5.20 -26.62 -15.16
CA PRO A 622 -6.04 -25.62 -15.84
C PRO A 622 -5.28 -24.31 -16.20
N ASN A 623 -4.16 -24.05 -15.54
CA ASN A 623 -3.33 -22.88 -15.79
C ASN A 623 -2.19 -23.13 -16.79
N ASP A 624 -2.06 -24.35 -17.35
CA ASP A 624 -0.99 -24.71 -18.30
C ASP A 624 -1.57 -24.94 -19.71
N LEU A 625 -1.97 -23.86 -20.37
CA LEU A 625 -2.38 -23.87 -21.77
C LEU A 625 -1.20 -23.57 -22.66
N ARG A 626 -1.07 -24.31 -23.78
CA ARG A 626 -0.01 -24.11 -24.75
C ARG A 626 -0.56 -23.42 -26.00
N ILE A 627 0.13 -22.39 -26.47
CA ILE A 627 -0.22 -21.72 -27.74
C ILE A 627 -0.29 -22.77 -28.86
N GLY A 628 -1.38 -22.76 -29.63
CA GLY A 628 -1.66 -23.74 -30.67
C GLY A 628 -2.33 -25.02 -30.18
N GLN A 629 -2.55 -25.20 -28.88
CA GLN A 629 -3.32 -26.32 -28.34
C GLN A 629 -4.79 -26.20 -28.77
N VAL A 630 -5.39 -27.31 -29.17
CA VAL A 630 -6.80 -27.36 -29.54
C VAL A 630 -7.63 -27.80 -28.34
N LEU A 631 -8.62 -27.01 -27.96
CA LEU A 631 -9.56 -27.26 -26.90
C LEU A 631 -10.98 -27.47 -27.45
N VAL A 632 -11.68 -28.45 -26.93
CA VAL A 632 -13.11 -28.62 -27.18
C VAL A 632 -13.88 -27.66 -26.30
N ILE A 633 -14.72 -26.83 -26.90
CA ILE A 633 -15.63 -25.94 -26.19
C ILE A 633 -17.02 -26.58 -26.20
N PRO A 634 -17.50 -27.14 -25.08
CA PRO A 634 -18.86 -27.70 -24.99
C PRO A 634 -19.92 -26.62 -25.22
N ALA A 635 -21.11 -27.01 -25.62
CA ALA A 635 -22.28 -26.11 -25.61
C ALA A 635 -22.61 -25.72 -24.15
N ALA A 636 -23.03 -24.46 -23.94
CA ALA A 636 -23.37 -23.90 -22.63
C ALA A 636 -24.59 -24.56 -21.99
#